data_6bd9df093285a78b336fedc6d7ce7487
#
_entry.id   6bd9df093285a78b336fedc6d7ce7487
#
_cell.length_a   1.000
_cell.length_b   1.000
_cell.length_c   1.000
_cell.angle_alpha   90.00
_cell.angle_beta   90.00
_cell.angle_gamma   90.00
#
_symmetry.space_group_name_H-M   'P 1'
#
loop_
_entity.id
_entity.type
_entity.pdbx_description
1 polymer ?
#
loop_
_entity_poly.entity_id
_entity_poly.type
_entity_poly.pdbx_seq_one_letter_code
_entity_poly.pdbx_strand_id
1 'polypeptide(L)'
;MSASDTLDLPYLSELNEAQRAAVVYNDGPALVIAGAGSGKTRVLVYKLLYLLDSGYPPAGLMALTFTNKAAREMQARISSHVGSVARQIHMGTFHSIFGKILRQHAPLLGYTSDYSIYNTSDSRSRIKAIIKQLGLDDKVYKPNVVHNRISSAKNRLITASAYASYTDFLKYDAKSGLPKLYEIYQLYEAELKRSNAMDFDDLLLQINILFRQHPDVLKLWQDRIDYLLIDEYQDTNFAQYMIARQLMQDKGAIFVVGDDAQSIYSFRGANLDNILSFEKTFPNARTFKLERNYRSTQTIVKAAGQIIANNEYQIPKDVFSEESVGEPITVHEALTGDLEALWVSDEVQRLHRDGNPYSSVVILYRTNAQSRTLEQVFRRVGLPFRIYGGRSFFDHKEIMDVVAYFRVLVNELDEEALLRIINYPKRSIGDTTVQRVRQAASQQGLPMMQILRDPLAYGVEVNKPTAARLQAFAALLDDLRTYNQQEDDLYAIAERVINETGILADLKSDTTSEGKARVENIQELLGGIDEYIHAALEADQTPSLGVYLSEIALMTDQDKTGDDEDCITLMTVHSAKGLEFPHVFIVGLEEDLFPSMMSNTGKELEEERRLFYVALTRAEKTCHIGYARERFRNGRTEFSRPSRFVRELPKELVTFDSGLSSHASPWDRPKAVRPVGGDLPTDFSDRPVFRSAPPAPSRRVLIERREANDTPEEKHKRIGALAVGGRVVHKRFGAGVIDELEGRGDNAKATVTFDTGETKKILLRFAQLEVL
;
A
#
# COMPACT_ATOMS: atom_id res chain seq x y z
N MET A 1 -11.96 19.28 -41.78
CA MET A 1 -11.04 20.42 -41.90
C MET A 1 -9.69 19.88 -42.31
N SER A 2 -9.12 20.38 -43.40
CA SER A 2 -7.88 19.85 -43.96
C SER A 2 -6.68 20.17 -43.06
N ALA A 3 -5.62 19.36 -43.13
CA ALA A 3 -4.41 19.37 -42.31
C ALA A 3 -3.51 20.63 -42.41
N SER A 4 -4.04 21.81 -42.69
CA SER A 4 -3.27 23.01 -42.94
C SER A 4 -3.48 24.18 -41.95
N ASP A 5 -4.38 24.09 -41.00
CA ASP A 5 -4.53 25.10 -39.94
C ASP A 5 -3.97 24.54 -38.62
N THR A 6 -2.65 24.36 -38.53
CA THR A 6 -1.96 24.27 -37.22
C THR A 6 -2.16 25.61 -36.54
N LEU A 7 -3.09 25.65 -35.58
CA LEU A 7 -3.24 26.79 -34.66
C LEU A 7 -1.81 27.10 -34.12
N ASP A 8 -1.39 28.35 -34.33
CA ASP A 8 -0.10 28.83 -33.82
C ASP A 8 -0.27 29.06 -32.30
N LEU A 9 -0.30 27.93 -31.55
CA LEU A 9 -0.53 27.91 -30.12
C LEU A 9 0.83 28.01 -29.42
N PRO A 10 1.09 29.09 -28.64
CA PRO A 10 2.41 29.32 -28.06
C PRO A 10 2.96 28.16 -27.25
N TYR A 11 2.12 27.42 -26.52
CA TYR A 11 2.55 26.28 -25.70
C TYR A 11 3.03 25.08 -26.52
N LEU A 12 2.65 24.95 -27.79
CA LEU A 12 3.16 23.88 -28.66
C LEU A 12 4.67 24.06 -28.97
N SER A 13 5.21 25.27 -28.86
CA SER A 13 6.63 25.55 -29.03
C SER A 13 7.49 24.98 -27.88
N GLU A 14 6.88 24.73 -26.73
CA GLU A 14 7.55 24.12 -25.57
C GLU A 14 7.74 22.60 -25.70
N LEU A 15 7.09 21.97 -26.68
CA LEU A 15 7.13 20.53 -26.91
C LEU A 15 8.23 20.17 -27.96
N ASN A 16 8.93 19.07 -27.73
CA ASN A 16 9.75 18.49 -28.78
C ASN A 16 8.88 17.93 -29.92
N GLU A 17 9.49 17.58 -31.03
CA GLU A 17 8.80 17.12 -32.24
C GLU A 17 7.88 15.90 -31.97
N ALA A 18 8.38 14.88 -31.22
CA ALA A 18 7.62 13.70 -30.91
C ALA A 18 6.42 13.99 -29.98
N GLN A 19 6.64 14.83 -28.96
CA GLN A 19 5.58 15.26 -28.04
C GLN A 19 4.51 16.07 -28.80
N ARG A 20 4.95 17.02 -29.65
CA ARG A 20 4.04 17.83 -30.48
C ARG A 20 3.22 16.95 -31.42
N ALA A 21 3.86 16.00 -32.11
CA ALA A 21 3.18 15.08 -33.03
C ALA A 21 2.08 14.27 -32.30
N ALA A 22 2.33 13.82 -31.08
CA ALA A 22 1.32 13.14 -30.26
C ALA A 22 0.17 14.07 -29.85
N VAL A 23 0.49 15.30 -29.39
CA VAL A 23 -0.50 16.28 -28.89
C VAL A 23 -1.47 16.72 -29.98
N VAL A 24 -0.98 17.03 -31.19
CA VAL A 24 -1.85 17.54 -32.27
C VAL A 24 -2.64 16.45 -33.00
N TYR A 25 -2.35 15.18 -32.77
CA TYR A 25 -3.03 14.07 -33.44
C TYR A 25 -4.46 13.87 -32.89
N ASN A 26 -5.48 14.06 -33.72
CA ASN A 26 -6.92 13.89 -33.40
C ASN A 26 -7.66 12.94 -34.36
N ASP A 27 -6.97 12.30 -35.30
CA ASP A 27 -7.61 11.52 -36.38
C ASP A 27 -8.04 10.11 -35.94
N GLY A 28 -7.83 9.73 -34.70
CA GLY A 28 -8.20 8.41 -34.19
C GLY A 28 -7.58 8.09 -32.82
N PRO A 29 -7.64 6.81 -32.41
CA PRO A 29 -7.03 6.37 -31.17
C PRO A 29 -5.52 6.59 -31.17
N ALA A 30 -4.96 7.04 -30.06
CA ALA A 30 -3.53 7.26 -29.91
C ALA A 30 -2.95 6.51 -28.71
N LEU A 31 -1.84 5.82 -28.93
CA LEU A 31 -1.02 5.20 -27.91
C LEU A 31 0.32 5.95 -27.82
N VAL A 32 0.65 6.50 -26.69
CA VAL A 32 1.92 7.17 -26.43
C VAL A 32 2.76 6.29 -25.52
N ILE A 33 3.82 5.69 -26.09
CA ILE A 33 4.81 4.94 -25.33
C ILE A 33 5.90 5.90 -24.89
N ALA A 34 5.96 6.14 -23.60
CA ALA A 34 6.74 7.23 -23.02
C ALA A 34 7.70 6.69 -21.95
N GLY A 35 9.00 6.68 -22.22
CA GLY A 35 10.03 6.26 -21.26
C GLY A 35 9.97 7.04 -19.95
N ALA A 36 10.67 6.56 -18.93
CA ALA A 36 10.81 7.30 -17.68
C ALA A 36 11.37 8.70 -17.94
N GLY A 37 10.83 9.73 -17.29
CA GLY A 37 11.32 11.12 -17.44
C GLY A 37 11.10 11.77 -18.81
N SER A 38 10.29 11.17 -19.71
CA SER A 38 10.05 11.72 -21.07
C SER A 38 8.92 12.75 -21.16
N GLY A 39 8.31 13.12 -20.02
CA GLY A 39 7.25 14.13 -19.96
C GLY A 39 5.84 13.58 -20.24
N LYS A 40 5.51 12.35 -19.82
CA LYS A 40 4.18 11.75 -19.93
C LYS A 40 3.05 12.70 -19.54
N THR A 41 3.08 13.21 -18.31
CA THR A 41 2.08 14.12 -17.76
C THR A 41 2.02 15.43 -18.54
N ARG A 42 3.16 15.92 -19.03
CA ARG A 42 3.22 17.13 -19.87
C ARG A 42 2.42 16.93 -21.16
N VAL A 43 2.64 15.82 -21.85
CA VAL A 43 1.92 15.51 -23.10
C VAL A 43 0.42 15.37 -22.86
N LEU A 44 -0.02 14.76 -21.74
CA LEU A 44 -1.44 14.68 -21.37
C LEU A 44 -2.06 16.05 -21.11
N VAL A 45 -1.39 16.91 -20.34
CA VAL A 45 -1.87 18.28 -20.05
C VAL A 45 -1.99 19.07 -21.35
N TYR A 46 -0.96 19.06 -22.20
CA TYR A 46 -0.96 19.79 -23.46
C TYR A 46 -1.96 19.21 -24.47
N LYS A 47 -2.23 17.90 -24.42
CA LYS A 47 -3.32 17.30 -25.21
C LYS A 47 -4.67 17.80 -24.78
N LEU A 48 -4.94 17.93 -23.47
CA LEU A 48 -6.20 18.51 -22.99
C LEU A 48 -6.34 19.97 -23.41
N LEU A 49 -5.28 20.78 -23.30
CA LEU A 49 -5.29 22.16 -23.78
C LEU A 49 -5.58 22.24 -25.28
N TYR A 50 -4.93 21.39 -26.08
CA TYR A 50 -5.15 21.34 -27.52
C TYR A 50 -6.59 20.94 -27.90
N LEU A 51 -7.21 19.99 -27.14
CA LEU A 51 -8.61 19.61 -27.35
C LEU A 51 -9.55 20.78 -27.03
N LEU A 52 -9.33 21.53 -25.95
CA LEU A 52 -10.11 22.73 -25.61
C LEU A 52 -10.00 23.79 -26.71
N ASP A 53 -8.79 24.09 -27.18
CA ASP A 53 -8.55 25.05 -28.27
C ASP A 53 -9.11 24.56 -29.60
N SER A 54 -9.23 23.23 -29.80
CA SER A 54 -9.88 22.61 -30.96
C SER A 54 -11.40 22.64 -30.86
N GLY A 55 -11.98 23.23 -29.80
CA GLY A 55 -13.43 23.42 -29.64
C GLY A 55 -14.16 22.26 -28.95
N TYR A 56 -13.46 21.31 -28.34
CA TYR A 56 -14.11 20.29 -27.52
C TYR A 56 -14.68 20.93 -26.25
N PRO A 57 -15.94 20.63 -25.87
CA PRO A 57 -16.52 21.16 -24.66
C PRO A 57 -15.81 20.55 -23.42
N PRO A 58 -15.45 21.36 -22.40
CA PRO A 58 -14.77 20.85 -21.21
C PRO A 58 -15.46 19.68 -20.53
N ALA A 59 -16.81 19.72 -20.43
CA ALA A 59 -17.62 18.65 -19.87
C ALA A 59 -17.67 17.36 -20.73
N GLY A 60 -17.20 17.43 -21.99
CA GLY A 60 -17.02 16.28 -22.87
C GLY A 60 -15.66 15.60 -22.72
N LEU A 61 -14.74 16.17 -21.95
CA LEU A 61 -13.42 15.63 -21.77
C LEU A 61 -13.32 14.82 -20.46
N MET A 62 -12.75 13.61 -20.55
CA MET A 62 -12.47 12.77 -19.39
C MET A 62 -10.98 12.39 -19.34
N ALA A 63 -10.32 12.67 -18.22
CA ALA A 63 -8.92 12.35 -18.00
C ALA A 63 -8.76 11.48 -16.74
N LEU A 64 -8.31 10.25 -16.94
CA LEU A 64 -8.17 9.24 -15.91
C LEU A 64 -6.70 9.03 -15.55
N THR A 65 -6.40 9.00 -14.24
CA THR A 65 -5.07 8.74 -13.71
C THR A 65 -5.08 7.56 -12.75
N PHE A 66 -3.89 7.11 -12.34
CA PHE A 66 -3.78 6.01 -11.38
C PHE A 66 -3.84 6.50 -9.91
N THR A 67 -3.36 7.72 -9.62
CA THR A 67 -3.32 8.28 -8.26
C THR A 67 -4.04 9.62 -8.17
N ASN A 68 -4.62 9.92 -7.00
CA ASN A 68 -5.25 11.21 -6.75
C ASN A 68 -4.25 12.37 -6.81
N LYS A 69 -3.00 12.14 -6.38
CA LYS A 69 -1.90 13.12 -6.50
C LYS A 69 -1.70 13.52 -7.96
N ALA A 70 -1.57 12.55 -8.88
CA ALA A 70 -1.42 12.83 -10.30
C ALA A 70 -2.63 13.58 -10.88
N ALA A 71 -3.85 13.25 -10.44
CA ALA A 71 -5.06 13.96 -10.83
C ALA A 71 -5.06 15.43 -10.38
N ARG A 72 -4.68 15.69 -9.12
CA ARG A 72 -4.56 17.05 -8.58
C ARG A 72 -3.47 17.88 -9.28
N GLU A 73 -2.31 17.29 -9.52
CA GLU A 73 -1.23 17.94 -10.26
C GLU A 73 -1.65 18.28 -11.69
N MET A 74 -2.32 17.36 -12.38
CA MET A 74 -2.84 17.60 -13.72
C MET A 74 -3.87 18.72 -13.71
N GLN A 75 -4.81 18.70 -12.77
CA GLN A 75 -5.83 19.74 -12.61
C GLN A 75 -5.20 21.12 -12.31
N ALA A 76 -4.22 21.19 -11.40
CA ALA A 76 -3.51 22.43 -11.09
C ALA A 76 -2.80 23.00 -12.34
N ARG A 77 -2.10 22.15 -13.10
CA ARG A 77 -1.41 22.55 -14.34
C ARG A 77 -2.38 23.03 -15.42
N ILE A 78 -3.52 22.39 -15.60
CA ILE A 78 -4.54 22.84 -16.56
C ILE A 78 -5.19 24.13 -16.08
N SER A 79 -5.50 24.23 -14.78
CA SER A 79 -6.10 25.44 -14.19
C SER A 79 -5.20 26.68 -14.33
N SER A 80 -3.87 26.51 -14.33
CA SER A 80 -2.94 27.63 -14.58
C SER A 80 -3.02 28.20 -15.99
N HIS A 81 -3.54 27.43 -16.97
CA HIS A 81 -3.70 27.86 -18.37
C HIS A 81 -5.12 28.33 -18.69
N VAL A 82 -6.14 27.61 -18.22
CA VAL A 82 -7.54 27.86 -18.61
C VAL A 82 -8.44 28.29 -17.44
N GLY A 83 -7.87 28.52 -16.27
CA GLY A 83 -8.61 29.00 -15.09
C GLY A 83 -9.69 28.02 -14.63
N SER A 84 -10.87 28.54 -14.28
CA SER A 84 -12.00 27.77 -13.74
C SER A 84 -12.59 26.76 -14.74
N VAL A 85 -12.34 26.89 -16.04
CA VAL A 85 -12.79 25.93 -17.07
C VAL A 85 -12.28 24.52 -16.80
N ALA A 86 -11.07 24.40 -16.21
CA ALA A 86 -10.50 23.12 -15.83
C ALA A 86 -11.40 22.29 -14.89
N ARG A 87 -12.26 22.93 -14.09
CA ARG A 87 -13.16 22.27 -13.14
C ARG A 87 -14.31 21.50 -13.84
N GLN A 88 -14.63 21.84 -15.08
CA GLN A 88 -15.68 21.19 -15.86
C GLN A 88 -15.21 19.88 -16.51
N ILE A 89 -13.91 19.66 -16.59
CA ILE A 89 -13.32 18.44 -17.14
C ILE A 89 -13.47 17.32 -16.11
N HIS A 90 -13.88 16.13 -16.55
CA HIS A 90 -13.94 14.95 -15.68
C HIS A 90 -12.54 14.41 -15.41
N MET A 91 -11.84 14.95 -14.37
CA MET A 91 -10.48 14.51 -13.99
C MET A 91 -10.49 13.77 -12.67
N GLY A 92 -9.78 12.63 -12.60
CA GLY A 92 -9.67 11.83 -11.39
C GLY A 92 -9.08 10.44 -11.62
N THR A 93 -9.11 9.63 -10.57
CA THR A 93 -8.81 8.20 -10.71
C THR A 93 -10.02 7.46 -11.27
N PHE A 94 -9.81 6.26 -11.84
CA PHE A 94 -10.93 5.40 -12.26
C PHE A 94 -11.97 5.24 -11.15
N HIS A 95 -11.54 4.91 -9.94
CA HIS A 95 -12.46 4.70 -8.83
C HIS A 95 -13.23 5.98 -8.44
N SER A 96 -12.58 7.15 -8.46
CA SER A 96 -13.23 8.41 -8.09
C SER A 96 -14.28 8.84 -9.11
N ILE A 97 -13.95 8.77 -10.41
CA ILE A 97 -14.87 9.16 -11.47
C ILE A 97 -16.03 8.17 -11.59
N PHE A 98 -15.71 6.88 -11.69
CA PHE A 98 -16.74 5.85 -11.87
C PHE A 98 -17.54 5.57 -10.59
N GLY A 99 -16.97 5.81 -9.40
CA GLY A 99 -17.72 5.83 -8.15
C GLY A 99 -18.78 6.94 -8.10
N LYS A 100 -18.47 8.14 -8.62
CA LYS A 100 -19.46 9.24 -8.76
C LYS A 100 -20.57 8.87 -9.75
N ILE A 101 -20.21 8.30 -10.90
CA ILE A 101 -21.18 7.80 -11.89
C ILE A 101 -22.07 6.70 -11.28
N LEU A 102 -21.46 5.76 -10.58
CA LEU A 102 -22.17 4.66 -9.93
C LEU A 102 -23.20 5.16 -8.91
N ARG A 103 -22.86 6.19 -8.10
CA ARG A 103 -23.80 6.78 -7.14
C ARG A 103 -25.06 7.34 -7.81
N GLN A 104 -24.92 7.97 -8.96
CA GLN A 104 -26.07 8.52 -9.72
C GLN A 104 -27.01 7.42 -10.21
N HIS A 105 -26.51 6.22 -10.47
CA HIS A 105 -27.23 5.10 -11.04
C HIS A 105 -27.38 3.89 -10.11
N ALA A 106 -26.95 3.99 -8.85
CA ALA A 106 -26.96 2.90 -7.87
C ALA A 106 -28.34 2.22 -7.70
N PRO A 107 -29.48 2.95 -7.74
CA PRO A 107 -30.80 2.32 -7.66
C PRO A 107 -31.09 1.30 -8.74
N LEU A 108 -30.53 1.46 -9.94
CA LEU A 108 -30.69 0.50 -11.05
C LEU A 108 -30.05 -0.85 -10.73
N LEU A 109 -29.02 -0.85 -9.86
CA LEU A 109 -28.35 -2.05 -9.37
C LEU A 109 -28.91 -2.51 -8.01
N GLY A 110 -29.96 -1.85 -7.48
CA GLY A 110 -30.58 -2.17 -6.20
C GLY A 110 -29.72 -1.79 -5.00
N TYR A 111 -28.90 -0.74 -5.09
CA TYR A 111 -28.27 -0.03 -3.99
C TYR A 111 -28.93 1.33 -3.82
N THR A 112 -28.78 1.97 -2.66
CA THR A 112 -29.10 3.40 -2.56
C THR A 112 -27.87 4.23 -2.97
N SER A 113 -28.06 5.52 -3.23
CA SER A 113 -26.96 6.44 -3.53
C SER A 113 -25.96 6.56 -2.37
N ASP A 114 -26.39 6.27 -1.15
CA ASP A 114 -25.64 6.45 0.09
C ASP A 114 -24.90 5.17 0.53
N TYR A 115 -24.58 4.29 -0.42
CA TYR A 115 -23.84 3.06 -0.11
C TYR A 115 -22.48 3.38 0.53
N SER A 116 -22.09 2.53 1.50
CA SER A 116 -20.78 2.59 2.13
C SER A 116 -19.70 1.96 1.25
N ILE A 117 -18.48 2.52 1.29
CA ILE A 117 -17.31 1.90 0.67
C ILE A 117 -16.49 1.24 1.78
N TYR A 118 -16.38 -0.09 1.72
CA TYR A 118 -15.60 -0.87 2.67
C TYR A 118 -14.13 -0.84 2.30
N ASN A 119 -13.30 -0.51 3.28
CA ASN A 119 -11.86 -0.64 3.14
C ASN A 119 -11.40 -2.11 3.30
N THR A 120 -10.12 -2.36 3.11
CA THR A 120 -9.55 -3.72 3.22
C THR A 120 -9.74 -4.33 4.62
N SER A 121 -9.73 -3.53 5.68
CA SER A 121 -9.95 -4.00 7.06
C SER A 121 -11.39 -4.45 7.27
N ASP A 122 -12.37 -3.66 6.81
CA ASP A 122 -13.79 -3.98 6.89
C ASP A 122 -14.10 -5.26 6.11
N SER A 123 -13.58 -5.36 4.87
CA SER A 123 -13.74 -6.54 4.01
C SER A 123 -13.18 -7.80 4.65
N ARG A 124 -12.00 -7.73 5.26
CA ARG A 124 -11.37 -8.86 5.97
C ARG A 124 -12.12 -9.24 7.24
N SER A 125 -12.63 -8.25 7.97
CA SER A 125 -13.48 -8.47 9.16
C SER A 125 -14.73 -9.25 8.78
N ARG A 126 -15.42 -8.82 7.71
CA ARG A 126 -16.60 -9.49 7.19
C ARG A 126 -16.32 -10.91 6.72
N ILE A 127 -15.27 -11.11 5.93
CA ILE A 127 -14.83 -12.44 5.47
C ILE A 127 -14.51 -13.35 6.67
N LYS A 128 -13.83 -12.84 7.71
CA LYS A 128 -13.55 -13.61 8.93
C LYS A 128 -14.83 -14.05 9.64
N ALA A 129 -15.84 -13.18 9.69
CA ALA A 129 -17.15 -13.51 10.27
C ALA A 129 -17.86 -14.62 9.48
N ILE A 130 -17.81 -14.57 8.14
CA ILE A 130 -18.38 -15.59 7.26
C ILE A 130 -17.65 -16.93 7.42
N ILE A 131 -16.32 -16.94 7.49
CA ILE A 131 -15.52 -18.15 7.73
C ILE A 131 -15.96 -18.82 9.04
N LYS A 132 -16.15 -18.02 10.11
CA LYS A 132 -16.64 -18.51 11.39
C LYS A 132 -18.08 -19.02 11.31
N GLN A 133 -18.94 -18.34 10.57
CA GLN A 133 -20.35 -18.74 10.35
C GLN A 133 -20.45 -20.10 9.65
N LEU A 134 -19.57 -20.34 8.67
CA LEU A 134 -19.49 -21.61 7.94
C LEU A 134 -18.80 -22.73 8.74
N GLY A 135 -18.32 -22.46 9.96
CA GLY A 135 -17.59 -23.44 10.78
C GLY A 135 -16.22 -23.82 10.19
N LEU A 136 -15.63 -22.96 9.35
CA LEU A 136 -14.34 -23.20 8.70
C LEU A 136 -13.17 -22.74 9.60
N ASP A 137 -12.03 -23.42 9.48
CA ASP A 137 -10.80 -23.08 10.22
C ASP A 137 -10.15 -21.81 9.61
N ASP A 138 -10.01 -20.75 10.41
CA ASP A 138 -9.40 -19.48 10.00
C ASP A 138 -7.88 -19.54 9.78
N LYS A 139 -7.22 -20.62 10.23
CA LYS A 139 -5.81 -20.88 9.92
C LYS A 139 -5.64 -21.42 8.50
N VAL A 140 -6.63 -22.15 7.99
CA VAL A 140 -6.70 -22.64 6.61
C VAL A 140 -7.25 -21.55 5.71
N TYR A 141 -8.45 -21.06 6.00
CA TYR A 141 -9.11 -19.96 5.28
C TYR A 141 -8.68 -18.61 5.85
N LYS A 142 -7.39 -18.24 5.67
CA LYS A 142 -6.88 -16.97 6.16
C LYS A 142 -7.64 -15.82 5.50
N PRO A 143 -8.26 -14.90 6.25
CA PRO A 143 -9.07 -13.81 5.68
C PRO A 143 -8.36 -13.01 4.60
N ASN A 144 -7.05 -12.76 4.76
CA ASN A 144 -6.24 -12.05 3.76
C ASN A 144 -6.13 -12.83 2.43
N VAL A 145 -5.98 -14.16 2.49
CA VAL A 145 -5.85 -15.01 1.30
C VAL A 145 -7.18 -15.06 0.57
N VAL A 146 -8.28 -15.25 1.31
CA VAL A 146 -9.64 -15.27 0.77
C VAL A 146 -9.99 -13.93 0.13
N HIS A 147 -9.74 -12.82 0.82
CA HIS A 147 -9.95 -11.47 0.30
C HIS A 147 -9.19 -11.25 -1.01
N ASN A 148 -7.89 -11.56 -1.07
CA ASN A 148 -7.09 -11.37 -2.29
C ASN A 148 -7.61 -12.22 -3.47
N ARG A 149 -8.19 -13.40 -3.22
CA ARG A 149 -8.81 -14.23 -4.25
C ARG A 149 -10.10 -13.60 -4.78
N ILE A 150 -10.96 -13.11 -3.91
CA ILE A 150 -12.19 -12.40 -4.27
C ILE A 150 -11.85 -11.13 -5.06
N SER A 151 -10.92 -10.32 -4.58
CA SER A 151 -10.42 -9.13 -5.26
C SER A 151 -9.92 -9.44 -6.68
N SER A 152 -9.09 -10.50 -6.82
CA SER A 152 -8.60 -10.94 -8.13
C SER A 152 -9.74 -11.37 -9.07
N ALA A 153 -10.79 -12.00 -8.56
CA ALA A 153 -11.97 -12.36 -9.36
C ALA A 153 -12.74 -11.11 -9.82
N LYS A 154 -13.02 -10.17 -8.90
CA LYS A 154 -13.70 -8.91 -9.21
C LYS A 154 -12.96 -8.09 -10.27
N ASN A 155 -11.64 -7.95 -10.15
CA ASN A 155 -10.81 -7.25 -11.13
C ASN A 155 -10.78 -7.90 -12.51
N ARG A 156 -11.16 -9.17 -12.61
CA ARG A 156 -11.40 -9.91 -13.87
C ARG A 156 -12.86 -9.96 -14.29
N LEU A 157 -13.73 -9.18 -13.64
CA LEU A 157 -15.18 -9.14 -13.87
C LEU A 157 -15.89 -10.50 -13.65
N ILE A 158 -15.38 -11.31 -12.75
CA ILE A 158 -15.98 -12.60 -12.39
C ILE A 158 -16.79 -12.40 -11.11
N THR A 159 -18.12 -12.35 -11.27
CA THR A 159 -19.07 -12.24 -10.15
C THR A 159 -19.08 -13.52 -9.30
N ALA A 160 -19.58 -13.44 -8.07
CA ALA A 160 -19.72 -14.61 -7.20
C ALA A 160 -20.55 -15.73 -7.84
N SER A 161 -21.62 -15.39 -8.57
CA SER A 161 -22.43 -16.36 -9.29
C SER A 161 -21.68 -17.02 -10.46
N ALA A 162 -20.90 -16.24 -11.20
CA ALA A 162 -20.10 -16.74 -12.31
C ALA A 162 -18.93 -17.61 -11.80
N TYR A 163 -18.34 -17.28 -10.66
CA TYR A 163 -17.20 -18.01 -10.08
C TYR A 163 -17.48 -19.52 -9.91
N ALA A 164 -18.68 -19.87 -9.47
CA ALA A 164 -19.11 -21.25 -9.33
C ALA A 164 -19.12 -22.03 -10.67
N SER A 165 -19.20 -21.35 -11.81
CA SER A 165 -19.22 -21.95 -13.15
C SER A 165 -17.83 -22.16 -13.75
N TYR A 166 -16.79 -21.52 -13.17
CA TYR A 166 -15.42 -21.64 -13.64
C TYR A 166 -14.70 -22.84 -12.99
N THR A 167 -14.76 -23.99 -13.64
CA THR A 167 -14.17 -25.26 -13.14
C THR A 167 -12.68 -25.16 -12.82
N ASP A 168 -11.93 -24.32 -13.53
CA ASP A 168 -10.48 -24.16 -13.31
C ASP A 168 -10.20 -23.39 -12.00
N PHE A 169 -11.02 -22.40 -11.65
CA PHE A 169 -10.90 -21.73 -10.34
C PHE A 169 -11.24 -22.69 -9.21
N LEU A 170 -12.33 -23.44 -9.32
CA LEU A 170 -12.72 -24.41 -8.31
C LEU A 170 -11.66 -25.50 -8.11
N LYS A 171 -11.07 -26.02 -9.20
CA LYS A 171 -9.96 -26.98 -9.13
C LYS A 171 -8.72 -26.37 -8.47
N TYR A 172 -8.39 -25.13 -8.83
CA TYR A 172 -7.25 -24.44 -8.25
C TYR A 172 -7.44 -24.19 -6.76
N ASP A 173 -8.63 -23.74 -6.35
CA ASP A 173 -8.97 -23.51 -4.94
C ASP A 173 -8.95 -24.82 -4.14
N ALA A 174 -9.50 -25.90 -4.68
CA ALA A 174 -9.43 -27.22 -4.06
C ALA A 174 -7.96 -27.68 -3.88
N LYS A 175 -7.12 -27.50 -4.90
CA LYS A 175 -5.69 -27.81 -4.84
C LYS A 175 -4.94 -26.93 -3.82
N SER A 176 -5.40 -25.71 -3.63
CA SER A 176 -4.84 -24.75 -2.65
C SER A 176 -5.39 -24.95 -1.24
N GLY A 177 -6.24 -25.96 -1.01
CA GLY A 177 -6.85 -26.24 0.29
C GLY A 177 -8.05 -25.35 0.65
N LEU A 178 -8.62 -24.63 -0.34
CA LEU A 178 -9.71 -23.68 -0.15
C LEU A 178 -10.98 -24.05 -0.96
N PRO A 179 -11.49 -25.31 -0.90
CA PRO A 179 -12.60 -25.75 -1.76
C PRO A 179 -13.92 -24.99 -1.52
N LYS A 180 -14.08 -24.34 -0.35
CA LYS A 180 -15.28 -23.56 0.01
C LYS A 180 -15.16 -22.05 -0.30
N LEU A 181 -14.15 -21.64 -1.04
CA LEU A 181 -13.92 -20.21 -1.32
C LEU A 181 -15.09 -19.57 -2.06
N TYR A 182 -15.68 -20.30 -3.03
CA TYR A 182 -16.84 -19.76 -3.77
C TYR A 182 -18.07 -19.52 -2.89
N GLU A 183 -18.31 -20.39 -1.87
CA GLU A 183 -19.38 -20.20 -0.89
C GLU A 183 -19.15 -18.95 -0.05
N ILE A 184 -17.89 -18.74 0.37
CA ILE A 184 -17.51 -17.52 1.10
C ILE A 184 -17.74 -16.29 0.22
N TYR A 185 -17.36 -16.34 -1.05
CA TYR A 185 -17.55 -15.22 -1.99
C TYR A 185 -19.03 -14.90 -2.19
N GLN A 186 -19.89 -15.91 -2.37
CA GLN A 186 -21.34 -15.72 -2.50
C GLN A 186 -21.95 -15.06 -1.26
N LEU A 187 -21.58 -15.53 -0.07
CA LEU A 187 -22.07 -14.96 1.19
C LEU A 187 -21.54 -13.53 1.39
N TYR A 188 -20.28 -13.28 1.02
CA TYR A 188 -19.67 -11.96 1.11
C TYR A 188 -20.42 -10.94 0.26
N GLU A 189 -20.70 -11.24 -1.00
CA GLU A 189 -21.49 -10.38 -1.89
C GLU A 189 -22.92 -10.16 -1.36
N ALA A 190 -23.56 -11.21 -0.86
CA ALA A 190 -24.90 -11.10 -0.29
C ALA A 190 -24.93 -10.20 0.95
N GLU A 191 -23.90 -10.31 1.81
CA GLU A 191 -23.80 -9.46 3.02
C GLU A 191 -23.46 -8.01 2.68
N LEU A 192 -22.56 -7.76 1.72
CA LEU A 192 -22.29 -6.40 1.22
C LEU A 192 -23.58 -5.76 0.68
N LYS A 193 -24.33 -6.50 -0.12
CA LYS A 193 -25.60 -6.03 -0.67
C LYS A 193 -26.62 -5.70 0.41
N ARG A 194 -26.77 -6.56 1.42
CA ARG A 194 -27.67 -6.33 2.57
C ARG A 194 -27.26 -5.11 3.38
N SER A 195 -25.96 -4.86 3.52
CA SER A 195 -25.41 -3.70 4.24
C SER A 195 -25.40 -2.43 3.40
N ASN A 196 -25.98 -2.43 2.19
CA ASN A 196 -25.86 -1.34 1.23
C ASN A 196 -24.41 -0.86 1.12
N ALA A 197 -23.49 -1.79 0.93
CA ALA A 197 -22.06 -1.54 0.89
C ALA A 197 -21.42 -2.17 -0.35
N MET A 198 -20.31 -1.58 -0.78
CA MET A 198 -19.44 -2.08 -1.84
C MET A 198 -18.01 -2.06 -1.32
N ASP A 199 -17.18 -3.03 -1.69
CA ASP A 199 -15.75 -2.87 -1.48
C ASP A 199 -15.11 -2.06 -2.63
N PHE A 200 -13.81 -1.82 -2.54
CA PHE A 200 -13.10 -1.01 -3.51
C PHE A 200 -13.15 -1.61 -4.94
N ASP A 201 -13.07 -2.94 -5.07
CA ASP A 201 -13.12 -3.63 -6.35
C ASP A 201 -14.54 -3.63 -6.95
N ASP A 202 -15.58 -3.58 -6.10
CA ASP A 202 -16.96 -3.49 -6.54
C ASP A 202 -17.25 -2.22 -7.31
N LEU A 203 -16.60 -1.11 -7.03
CA LEU A 203 -16.83 0.14 -7.75
C LEU A 203 -16.63 -0.04 -9.26
N LEU A 204 -15.60 -0.80 -9.66
CA LEU A 204 -15.32 -1.08 -11.07
C LEU A 204 -16.14 -2.26 -11.62
N LEU A 205 -16.37 -3.28 -10.79
CA LEU A 205 -17.21 -4.42 -11.17
C LEU A 205 -18.66 -3.96 -11.45
N GLN A 206 -19.24 -3.17 -10.54
CA GLN A 206 -20.63 -2.72 -10.65
C GLN A 206 -20.85 -1.74 -11.81
N ILE A 207 -19.88 -0.90 -12.15
CA ILE A 207 -19.94 -0.07 -13.37
C ILE A 207 -20.00 -0.94 -14.62
N ASN A 208 -19.18 -1.99 -14.71
CA ASN A 208 -19.22 -2.90 -15.84
C ASN A 208 -20.56 -3.66 -15.92
N ILE A 209 -21.13 -4.03 -14.77
CA ILE A 209 -22.46 -4.64 -14.68
C ILE A 209 -23.52 -3.64 -15.13
N LEU A 210 -23.48 -2.39 -14.65
CA LEU A 210 -24.38 -1.31 -15.00
C LEU A 210 -24.40 -1.09 -16.51
N PHE A 211 -23.26 -0.91 -17.13
CA PHE A 211 -23.17 -0.67 -18.59
C PHE A 211 -23.67 -1.84 -19.42
N ARG A 212 -23.49 -3.08 -18.92
CA ARG A 212 -24.00 -4.28 -19.60
C ARG A 212 -25.51 -4.47 -19.43
N GLN A 213 -26.06 -4.19 -18.24
CA GLN A 213 -27.48 -4.40 -17.94
C GLN A 213 -28.37 -3.23 -18.36
N HIS A 214 -27.79 -2.01 -18.40
CA HIS A 214 -28.47 -0.76 -18.76
C HIS A 214 -27.72 -0.05 -19.91
N PRO A 215 -27.95 -0.53 -21.18
CA PRO A 215 -27.31 0.06 -22.35
C PRO A 215 -27.66 1.53 -22.58
N ASP A 216 -28.82 1.98 -22.09
CA ASP A 216 -29.24 3.38 -22.07
C ASP A 216 -28.32 4.26 -21.24
N VAL A 217 -27.88 3.77 -20.09
CA VAL A 217 -26.90 4.46 -19.25
C VAL A 217 -25.52 4.50 -19.93
N LEU A 218 -25.08 3.39 -20.53
CA LEU A 218 -23.83 3.38 -21.30
C LEU A 218 -23.92 4.40 -22.45
N LYS A 219 -25.05 4.40 -23.21
CA LYS A 219 -25.23 5.34 -24.32
C LYS A 219 -25.20 6.79 -23.83
N LEU A 220 -25.86 7.10 -22.70
CA LEU A 220 -25.84 8.44 -22.08
C LEU A 220 -24.39 8.91 -21.85
N TRP A 221 -23.53 8.05 -21.30
CA TRP A 221 -22.13 8.40 -21.03
C TRP A 221 -21.27 8.40 -22.29
N GLN A 222 -21.53 7.51 -23.25
CA GLN A 222 -20.92 7.59 -24.58
C GLN A 222 -21.24 8.91 -25.27
N ASP A 223 -22.48 9.40 -25.22
CA ASP A 223 -22.85 10.67 -25.84
C ASP A 223 -22.30 11.89 -25.11
N ARG A 224 -22.14 11.79 -23.79
CA ARG A 224 -21.59 12.86 -22.95
C ARG A 224 -20.08 13.03 -23.08
N ILE A 225 -19.32 11.92 -23.20
CA ILE A 225 -17.87 11.98 -23.26
C ILE A 225 -17.41 12.00 -24.72
N ASP A 226 -16.83 13.09 -25.14
CA ASP A 226 -16.31 13.28 -26.50
C ASP A 226 -14.90 12.72 -26.65
N TYR A 227 -14.07 12.83 -25.61
CA TYR A 227 -12.68 12.38 -25.65
C TYR A 227 -12.20 11.83 -24.30
N LEU A 228 -11.54 10.68 -24.32
CA LEU A 228 -10.99 9.99 -23.14
C LEU A 228 -9.48 9.99 -23.15
N LEU A 229 -8.86 10.47 -22.07
CA LEU A 229 -7.42 10.40 -21.85
C LEU A 229 -7.13 9.49 -20.66
N ILE A 230 -6.08 8.65 -20.76
CA ILE A 230 -5.70 7.73 -19.67
C ILE A 230 -4.19 7.82 -19.48
N ASP A 231 -3.76 8.16 -18.25
CA ASP A 231 -2.36 8.09 -17.82
C ASP A 231 -2.03 6.71 -17.23
N GLU A 232 -0.76 6.35 -17.23
CA GLU A 232 -0.23 5.08 -16.68
C GLU A 232 -1.03 3.85 -17.19
N TYR A 233 -1.34 3.82 -18.48
CA TYR A 233 -2.23 2.80 -19.08
C TYR A 233 -1.75 1.37 -18.87
N GLN A 234 -0.43 1.12 -18.72
CA GLN A 234 0.16 -0.19 -18.42
C GLN A 234 -0.25 -0.76 -17.05
N ASP A 235 -0.75 0.08 -16.14
CA ASP A 235 -1.19 -0.36 -14.82
C ASP A 235 -2.70 -0.65 -14.75
N THR A 236 -3.42 -0.51 -15.85
CA THR A 236 -4.85 -0.80 -15.87
C THR A 236 -5.12 -2.29 -15.72
N ASN A 237 -6.14 -2.61 -14.87
CA ASN A 237 -6.67 -3.97 -14.77
C ASN A 237 -7.73 -4.23 -15.84
N PHE A 238 -8.22 -5.49 -15.92
CA PHE A 238 -9.21 -5.86 -16.93
C PHE A 238 -10.54 -5.10 -16.79
N ALA A 239 -10.99 -4.81 -15.58
CA ALA A 239 -12.23 -4.04 -15.36
C ALA A 239 -12.11 -2.60 -15.87
N GLN A 240 -10.97 -1.93 -15.62
CA GLN A 240 -10.68 -0.58 -16.13
C GLN A 240 -10.56 -0.55 -17.66
N TYR A 241 -9.84 -1.53 -18.23
CA TYR A 241 -9.77 -1.71 -19.67
C TYR A 241 -11.14 -1.86 -20.31
N MET A 242 -12.01 -2.68 -19.73
CA MET A 242 -13.37 -2.89 -20.26
C MET A 242 -14.23 -1.64 -20.20
N ILE A 243 -14.11 -0.82 -19.15
CA ILE A 243 -14.80 0.47 -19.06
C ILE A 243 -14.35 1.41 -20.19
N ALA A 244 -13.05 1.58 -20.37
CA ALA A 244 -12.49 2.43 -21.44
C ALA A 244 -12.94 1.95 -22.83
N ARG A 245 -12.89 0.64 -23.04
CA ARG A 245 -13.33 0.00 -24.28
C ARG A 245 -14.83 0.25 -24.56
N GLN A 246 -15.71 0.01 -23.58
CA GLN A 246 -17.16 0.20 -23.73
C GLN A 246 -17.49 1.67 -24.04
N LEU A 247 -16.79 2.63 -23.45
CA LEU A 247 -17.05 4.05 -23.69
C LEU A 247 -16.58 4.52 -25.07
N MET A 248 -15.41 4.04 -25.55
CA MET A 248 -14.70 4.67 -26.67
C MET A 248 -14.48 3.80 -27.89
N GLN A 249 -14.80 2.49 -27.88
CA GLN A 249 -14.51 1.60 -28.98
C GLN A 249 -15.10 2.08 -30.32
N ASP A 250 -16.32 2.57 -30.31
CA ASP A 250 -17.02 3.01 -31.52
C ASP A 250 -16.66 4.44 -31.95
N LYS A 251 -16.25 5.29 -30.99
CA LYS A 251 -15.85 6.68 -31.25
C LYS A 251 -14.39 6.79 -31.67
N GLY A 252 -13.53 5.93 -31.16
CA GLY A 252 -12.09 6.01 -31.39
C GLY A 252 -11.39 7.27 -30.80
N ALA A 253 -12.09 8.09 -30.04
CA ALA A 253 -11.57 9.32 -29.45
C ALA A 253 -10.89 9.04 -28.11
N ILE A 254 -9.77 8.30 -28.14
CA ILE A 254 -9.04 7.87 -26.96
C ILE A 254 -7.54 8.13 -27.13
N PHE A 255 -6.92 8.67 -26.08
CA PHE A 255 -5.51 8.96 -26.00
C PHE A 255 -4.94 8.34 -24.73
N VAL A 256 -4.08 7.34 -24.86
CA VAL A 256 -3.50 6.66 -23.72
C VAL A 256 -2.00 6.89 -23.67
N VAL A 257 -1.48 7.13 -22.47
CA VAL A 257 -0.05 7.29 -22.23
C VAL A 257 0.40 6.22 -21.24
N GLY A 258 1.54 5.59 -21.52
CA GLY A 258 2.07 4.58 -20.63
C GLY A 258 3.52 4.22 -20.92
N ASP A 259 4.10 3.45 -20.00
CA ASP A 259 5.42 2.85 -20.10
C ASP A 259 5.35 1.39 -19.64
N ASP A 260 5.39 0.48 -20.58
CA ASP A 260 5.39 -0.96 -20.30
C ASP A 260 6.54 -1.39 -19.36
N ALA A 261 7.68 -0.69 -19.41
CA ALA A 261 8.82 -0.89 -18.52
C ALA A 261 8.54 -0.46 -17.06
N GLN A 262 7.45 0.27 -16.80
CA GLN A 262 7.02 0.69 -15.48
C GLN A 262 5.76 -0.05 -14.98
N SER A 263 5.36 -1.16 -15.61
CA SER A 263 4.25 -2.00 -15.16
C SER A 263 4.69 -2.87 -13.97
N ILE A 264 4.31 -2.45 -12.75
CA ILE A 264 4.75 -3.04 -11.47
C ILE A 264 3.60 -3.35 -10.50
N TYR A 265 2.35 -3.38 -10.98
CA TYR A 265 1.16 -3.58 -10.16
C TYR A 265 0.35 -4.84 -10.56
N SER A 266 1.02 -5.89 -11.10
CA SER A 266 0.32 -7.13 -11.44
C SER A 266 -0.34 -7.78 -10.21
N PHE A 267 0.27 -7.66 -9.04
CA PHE A 267 -0.29 -8.12 -7.76
C PHE A 267 -1.60 -7.40 -7.35
N ARG A 268 -1.90 -6.24 -7.97
CA ARG A 268 -3.19 -5.51 -7.88
C ARG A 268 -4.10 -5.74 -9.08
N GLY A 269 -3.75 -6.70 -9.94
CA GLY A 269 -4.54 -7.05 -11.12
C GLY A 269 -4.21 -6.25 -12.38
N ALA A 270 -3.16 -5.40 -12.38
CA ALA A 270 -2.69 -4.75 -13.60
C ALA A 270 -2.33 -5.80 -14.66
N ASN A 271 -2.70 -5.52 -15.90
CA ASN A 271 -2.48 -6.43 -17.01
C ASN A 271 -1.69 -5.73 -18.12
N LEU A 272 -0.42 -6.12 -18.26
CA LEU A 272 0.48 -5.58 -19.29
C LEU A 272 -0.07 -5.79 -20.71
N ASP A 273 -0.85 -6.86 -20.94
CA ASP A 273 -1.43 -7.13 -22.26
C ASP A 273 -2.36 -6.00 -22.72
N ASN A 274 -2.94 -5.19 -21.82
CA ASN A 274 -3.79 -4.07 -22.19
C ASN A 274 -3.03 -3.04 -23.07
N ILE A 275 -1.79 -2.70 -22.69
CA ILE A 275 -0.98 -1.77 -23.48
C ILE A 275 -0.36 -2.46 -24.70
N LEU A 276 0.12 -3.71 -24.55
CA LEU A 276 0.73 -4.47 -25.65
C LEU A 276 -0.25 -4.80 -26.78
N SER A 277 -1.56 -4.88 -26.46
CA SER A 277 -2.60 -5.20 -27.45
C SER A 277 -3.52 -4.01 -27.79
N PHE A 278 -3.11 -2.79 -27.50
CA PHE A 278 -3.94 -1.59 -27.71
C PHE A 278 -4.40 -1.44 -29.16
N GLU A 279 -3.49 -1.60 -30.12
CA GLU A 279 -3.80 -1.51 -31.57
C GLU A 279 -4.79 -2.59 -32.04
N LYS A 280 -4.82 -3.77 -31.37
CA LYS A 280 -5.83 -4.82 -31.66
C LYS A 280 -7.18 -4.44 -31.14
N THR A 281 -7.24 -3.72 -30.02
CA THR A 281 -8.48 -3.27 -29.37
C THR A 281 -9.10 -2.07 -30.06
N PHE A 282 -8.26 -1.14 -30.48
CA PHE A 282 -8.63 0.09 -31.18
C PHE A 282 -8.01 0.09 -32.58
N PRO A 283 -8.75 -0.39 -33.59
CA PRO A 283 -8.28 -0.39 -34.97
C PRO A 283 -7.92 1.02 -35.42
N ASN A 284 -6.88 1.14 -36.26
CA ASN A 284 -6.33 2.40 -36.74
C ASN A 284 -5.67 3.27 -35.67
N ALA A 285 -5.34 2.70 -34.50
CA ALA A 285 -4.59 3.41 -33.50
C ALA A 285 -3.20 3.79 -34.03
N ARG A 286 -2.76 5.01 -33.70
CA ARG A 286 -1.41 5.49 -33.98
C ARG A 286 -0.56 5.45 -32.76
N THR A 287 0.63 4.83 -32.87
CA THR A 287 1.62 4.75 -31.78
C THR A 287 2.66 5.85 -31.92
N PHE A 288 2.89 6.59 -30.83
CA PHE A 288 3.94 7.61 -30.70
C PHE A 288 4.94 7.15 -29.65
N LYS A 289 6.24 7.41 -29.86
CA LYS A 289 7.30 7.08 -28.90
C LYS A 289 7.95 8.36 -28.38
N LEU A 290 8.01 8.50 -27.06
CA LEU A 290 8.71 9.59 -26.38
C LEU A 290 9.98 9.00 -25.75
N GLU A 291 11.11 9.15 -26.43
CA GLU A 291 12.37 8.48 -26.11
C GLU A 291 13.38 9.39 -25.40
N ARG A 292 13.22 10.73 -25.47
CA ARG A 292 14.07 11.68 -24.76
C ARG A 292 13.69 11.80 -23.30
N ASN A 293 14.63 11.48 -22.42
CA ASN A 293 14.54 11.66 -20.97
C ASN A 293 15.06 13.05 -20.59
N TYR A 294 14.31 13.78 -19.76
CA TYR A 294 14.61 15.14 -19.26
C TYR A 294 14.88 15.15 -17.74
N ARG A 295 14.93 14.00 -17.09
CA ARG A 295 15.04 13.87 -15.64
C ARG A 295 16.45 13.53 -15.21
N SER A 296 17.02 12.48 -15.79
CA SER A 296 18.18 11.78 -15.25
C SER A 296 19.42 12.01 -16.10
N THR A 297 20.59 11.90 -15.46
CA THR A 297 21.88 11.88 -16.15
C THR A 297 21.98 10.72 -17.15
N GLN A 298 22.87 10.85 -18.14
CA GLN A 298 23.09 9.83 -19.18
C GLN A 298 23.49 8.47 -18.58
N THR A 299 24.31 8.46 -17.52
CA THR A 299 24.74 7.24 -16.83
C THR A 299 23.55 6.46 -16.29
N ILE A 300 22.63 7.13 -15.61
CA ILE A 300 21.43 6.50 -15.03
C ILE A 300 20.52 5.94 -16.14
N VAL A 301 20.27 6.75 -17.19
CA VAL A 301 19.40 6.35 -18.31
C VAL A 301 19.95 5.14 -19.05
N LYS A 302 21.26 5.15 -19.37
CA LYS A 302 21.93 4.01 -20.05
C LYS A 302 21.91 2.74 -19.20
N ALA A 303 22.19 2.85 -17.90
CA ALA A 303 22.15 1.71 -17.00
C ALA A 303 20.73 1.12 -16.90
N ALA A 304 19.71 1.96 -16.71
CA ALA A 304 18.32 1.54 -16.67
C ALA A 304 17.87 0.90 -18.00
N GLY A 305 18.28 1.47 -19.15
CA GLY A 305 17.98 0.93 -20.47
C GLY A 305 18.58 -0.49 -20.67
N GLN A 306 19.81 -0.72 -20.23
CA GLN A 306 20.43 -2.05 -20.31
C GLN A 306 19.78 -3.07 -19.38
N ILE A 307 19.36 -2.67 -18.18
CA ILE A 307 18.60 -3.55 -17.28
C ILE A 307 17.30 -3.99 -17.93
N ILE A 308 16.49 -3.06 -18.42
CA ILE A 308 15.16 -3.39 -18.93
C ILE A 308 15.22 -4.15 -20.27
N ALA A 309 16.29 -4.00 -21.03
CA ALA A 309 16.50 -4.73 -22.29
C ALA A 309 16.55 -6.27 -22.11
N ASN A 310 16.77 -6.76 -20.87
CA ASN A 310 16.74 -8.19 -20.55
C ASN A 310 15.30 -8.76 -20.44
N ASN A 311 14.26 -7.93 -20.53
CA ASN A 311 12.88 -8.39 -20.57
C ASN A 311 12.47 -8.74 -22.00
N GLU A 312 11.72 -9.85 -22.15
CA GLU A 312 11.19 -10.29 -23.46
C GLU A 312 9.86 -9.58 -23.79
N TYR A 313 8.98 -9.44 -22.76
CA TYR A 313 7.64 -8.83 -22.94
C TYR A 313 7.71 -7.32 -22.76
N GLN A 314 8.04 -6.61 -23.87
CA GLN A 314 8.14 -5.15 -23.86
C GLN A 314 7.94 -4.57 -25.27
N ILE A 315 7.64 -3.26 -25.32
CA ILE A 315 7.59 -2.47 -26.56
C ILE A 315 8.99 -1.89 -26.79
N PRO A 316 9.64 -2.20 -27.93
CA PRO A 316 10.97 -1.67 -28.22
C PRO A 316 10.99 -0.14 -28.25
N LYS A 317 11.89 0.46 -27.47
CA LYS A 317 12.12 1.91 -27.38
C LYS A 317 13.58 2.17 -27.03
N ASP A 318 14.13 3.27 -27.52
CA ASP A 318 15.51 3.69 -27.26
C ASP A 318 15.50 4.99 -26.44
N VAL A 319 15.48 4.85 -25.11
CA VAL A 319 15.43 5.99 -24.19
C VAL A 319 16.82 6.57 -24.01
N PHE A 320 16.99 7.85 -24.32
CA PHE A 320 18.25 8.58 -24.20
C PHE A 320 18.09 9.89 -23.42
N SER A 321 19.20 10.39 -22.87
CA SER A 321 19.27 11.68 -22.18
C SER A 321 20.32 12.59 -22.85
N GLU A 322 20.01 13.87 -22.95
CA GLU A 322 20.94 14.93 -23.37
C GLU A 322 21.45 15.74 -22.16
N GLU A 323 21.06 15.34 -20.95
CA GLU A 323 21.57 15.92 -19.70
C GLU A 323 23.07 15.60 -19.53
N SER A 324 23.68 16.05 -18.44
CA SER A 324 25.07 15.73 -18.11
C SER A 324 25.33 14.22 -18.09
N VAL A 325 26.57 13.82 -18.33
CA VAL A 325 26.95 12.40 -18.24
C VAL A 325 26.63 11.83 -16.84
N GLY A 326 26.89 12.63 -15.79
CA GLY A 326 26.66 12.27 -14.40
C GLY A 326 27.74 11.33 -13.83
N GLU A 327 27.62 11.05 -12.54
CA GLU A 327 28.51 10.14 -11.83
C GLU A 327 28.18 8.67 -12.13
N PRO A 328 29.15 7.75 -12.03
CA PRO A 328 28.87 6.31 -12.05
C PRO A 328 27.95 5.92 -10.90
N ILE A 329 27.13 4.87 -11.12
CA ILE A 329 26.29 4.28 -10.06
C ILE A 329 27.21 3.61 -9.04
N THR A 330 27.11 3.98 -7.77
CA THR A 330 27.87 3.36 -6.68
C THR A 330 27.20 2.08 -6.23
N VAL A 331 27.95 0.97 -6.17
CA VAL A 331 27.48 -0.30 -5.59
C VAL A 331 28.32 -0.63 -4.36
N HIS A 332 27.70 -0.67 -3.20
CA HIS A 332 28.34 -0.95 -1.91
C HIS A 332 28.00 -2.35 -1.38
N GLU A 333 29.02 -3.10 -1.02
CA GLU A 333 28.90 -4.39 -0.35
C GLU A 333 29.12 -4.22 1.16
N ALA A 334 28.10 -4.48 1.97
CA ALA A 334 28.19 -4.50 3.43
C ALA A 334 28.25 -5.94 3.97
N LEU A 335 28.86 -6.13 5.14
CA LEU A 335 28.84 -7.44 5.82
C LEU A 335 27.45 -7.75 6.38
N THR A 336 26.80 -6.77 6.99
CA THR A 336 25.48 -6.93 7.63
C THR A 336 24.54 -5.81 7.23
N GLY A 337 23.22 -6.04 7.40
CA GLY A 337 22.22 -5.01 7.15
C GLY A 337 22.40 -3.75 8.00
N ASP A 338 22.94 -3.86 9.21
CA ASP A 338 23.24 -2.71 10.07
C ASP A 338 24.40 -1.88 9.50
N LEU A 339 25.42 -2.53 8.94
CA LEU A 339 26.55 -1.86 8.28
C LEU A 339 26.13 -1.20 6.96
N GLU A 340 25.20 -1.82 6.23
CA GLU A 340 24.58 -1.18 5.06
C GLU A 340 23.86 0.13 5.46
N ALA A 341 23.06 0.09 6.53
CA ALA A 341 22.36 1.29 7.02
C ALA A 341 23.32 2.37 7.56
N LEU A 342 24.47 2.00 8.16
CA LEU A 342 25.51 2.92 8.57
C LEU A 342 26.19 3.58 7.35
N TRP A 343 26.54 2.80 6.34
CA TRP A 343 27.08 3.34 5.08
C TRP A 343 26.12 4.35 4.43
N VAL A 344 24.82 4.01 4.35
CA VAL A 344 23.81 4.96 3.88
C VAL A 344 23.83 6.24 4.69
N SER A 345 23.90 6.14 6.02
CA SER A 345 23.90 7.29 6.91
C SER A 345 25.14 8.19 6.68
N ASP A 346 26.31 7.60 6.47
CA ASP A 346 27.58 8.32 6.23
C ASP A 346 27.55 9.05 4.89
N GLU A 347 27.03 8.38 3.83
CA GLU A 347 26.87 8.97 2.50
C GLU A 347 25.85 10.11 2.50
N VAL A 348 24.70 9.96 3.18
CA VAL A 348 23.71 11.02 3.33
C VAL A 348 24.30 12.23 4.04
N GLN A 349 25.08 12.01 5.12
CA GLN A 349 25.78 13.10 5.80
C GLN A 349 26.84 13.76 4.92
N ARG A 350 27.52 12.99 4.05
CA ARG A 350 28.45 13.54 3.05
C ARG A 350 27.71 14.45 2.07
N LEU A 351 26.60 13.99 1.47
CA LEU A 351 25.77 14.78 0.57
C LEU A 351 25.28 16.07 1.24
N HIS A 352 24.87 15.99 2.50
CA HIS A 352 24.43 17.17 3.24
C HIS A 352 25.55 18.17 3.49
N ARG A 353 26.77 17.70 3.84
CA ARG A 353 27.96 18.56 3.95
C ARG A 353 28.34 19.22 2.63
N ASP A 354 28.06 18.57 1.49
CA ASP A 354 28.27 19.09 0.14
C ASP A 354 27.16 20.08 -0.28
N GLY A 355 26.24 20.42 0.65
CA GLY A 355 25.20 21.46 0.45
C GLY A 355 23.86 20.95 -0.04
N ASN A 356 23.64 19.63 -0.10
CA ASN A 356 22.34 19.08 -0.48
C ASN A 356 21.43 19.00 0.75
N PRO A 357 20.14 19.44 0.64
CA PRO A 357 19.19 19.28 1.73
C PRO A 357 18.84 17.80 1.93
N TYR A 358 18.44 17.40 3.13
CA TYR A 358 18.00 16.04 3.43
C TYR A 358 16.78 15.61 2.60
N SER A 359 15.89 16.56 2.29
CA SER A 359 14.70 16.36 1.45
C SER A 359 15.03 15.95 0.01
N SER A 360 16.27 16.19 -0.46
CA SER A 360 16.76 15.74 -1.78
C SER A 360 17.11 14.25 -1.84
N VAL A 361 17.07 13.54 -0.68
CA VAL A 361 17.51 12.15 -0.55
C VAL A 361 16.34 11.22 -0.30
N VAL A 362 16.27 10.13 -1.06
CA VAL A 362 15.33 9.03 -0.83
C VAL A 362 16.05 7.70 -0.65
N ILE A 363 15.56 6.89 0.29
CA ILE A 363 16.02 5.52 0.51
C ILE A 363 14.90 4.57 0.07
N LEU A 364 15.17 3.79 -0.97
CA LEU A 364 14.24 2.85 -1.57
C LEU A 364 14.54 1.42 -1.13
N TYR A 365 13.51 0.71 -0.71
CA TYR A 365 13.59 -0.69 -0.32
C TYR A 365 12.43 -1.50 -0.90
N ARG A 366 12.60 -2.83 -0.96
CA ARG A 366 11.61 -3.75 -1.54
C ARG A 366 10.41 -3.98 -0.62
N THR A 367 10.63 -4.04 0.69
CA THR A 367 9.58 -4.31 1.70
C THR A 367 9.71 -3.38 2.90
N ASN A 368 8.57 -3.01 3.50
CA ASN A 368 8.54 -2.13 4.68
C ASN A 368 9.32 -2.69 5.89
N ALA A 369 9.52 -4.02 5.97
CA ALA A 369 10.31 -4.61 7.05
C ALA A 369 11.77 -4.13 7.08
N GLN A 370 12.30 -3.70 5.93
CA GLN A 370 13.68 -3.20 5.80
C GLN A 370 13.88 -1.81 6.43
N SER A 371 12.81 -1.00 6.53
CA SER A 371 12.92 0.35 7.13
C SER A 371 13.39 0.32 8.57
N ARG A 372 13.05 -0.75 9.33
CA ARG A 372 13.33 -0.83 10.75
C ARG A 372 14.81 -0.68 11.10
N THR A 373 15.71 -1.30 10.35
CA THR A 373 17.15 -1.20 10.56
C THR A 373 17.64 0.22 10.25
N LEU A 374 17.18 0.81 9.15
CA LEU A 374 17.47 2.20 8.80
C LEU A 374 16.99 3.18 9.88
N GLU A 375 15.74 3.03 10.34
CA GLU A 375 15.17 3.84 11.42
C GLU A 375 16.02 3.80 12.69
N GLN A 376 16.45 2.61 13.10
CA GLN A 376 17.27 2.43 14.31
C GLN A 376 18.62 3.13 14.17
N VAL A 377 19.27 3.02 12.99
CA VAL A 377 20.54 3.69 12.73
C VAL A 377 20.36 5.19 12.67
N PHE A 378 19.38 5.70 11.89
CA PHE A 378 19.15 7.15 11.71
C PHE A 378 18.80 7.84 13.03
N ARG A 379 17.96 7.23 13.88
CA ARG A 379 17.67 7.74 15.23
C ARG A 379 18.93 7.80 16.11
N ARG A 380 19.80 6.78 16.01
CA ARG A 380 21.05 6.74 16.80
C ARG A 380 22.04 7.82 16.39
N VAL A 381 22.12 8.15 15.09
CA VAL A 381 23.03 9.18 14.56
C VAL A 381 22.38 10.57 14.47
N GLY A 382 21.10 10.70 14.83
CA GLY A 382 20.38 11.97 14.84
C GLY A 382 20.01 12.52 13.46
N LEU A 383 19.87 11.67 12.43
CA LEU A 383 19.41 12.08 11.10
C LEU A 383 17.89 12.26 11.08
N PRO A 384 17.38 13.39 10.53
CA PRO A 384 15.95 13.59 10.35
C PRO A 384 15.43 12.71 9.21
N PHE A 385 14.36 11.97 9.43
CA PHE A 385 13.75 11.13 8.40
C PHE A 385 12.23 10.98 8.57
N ARG A 386 11.55 10.71 7.47
CA ARG A 386 10.14 10.30 7.44
C ARG A 386 9.98 8.98 6.68
N ILE A 387 9.01 8.18 7.11
CA ILE A 387 8.64 6.95 6.40
C ILE A 387 7.39 7.22 5.57
N TYR A 388 7.53 7.05 4.28
CA TYR A 388 6.44 7.20 3.34
C TYR A 388 5.72 5.85 3.14
N GLY A 389 4.38 5.85 3.24
CA GLY A 389 3.61 4.59 3.20
C GLY A 389 3.53 3.91 4.58
N GLY A 390 3.65 4.68 5.67
CA GLY A 390 3.34 4.26 7.03
C GLY A 390 1.83 4.09 7.25
N ARG A 391 1.36 4.05 8.50
CA ARG A 391 -0.07 4.08 8.80
C ARG A 391 -0.71 5.36 8.26
N SER A 392 -1.77 5.21 7.47
CA SER A 392 -2.55 6.36 7.02
C SER A 392 -3.16 7.10 8.22
N PHE A 393 -3.35 8.42 8.10
CA PHE A 393 -4.09 9.22 9.08
C PHE A 393 -5.47 8.60 9.36
N PHE A 394 -6.15 8.14 8.31
CA PHE A 394 -7.43 7.47 8.42
C PHE A 394 -7.37 6.03 8.97
N ASP A 395 -6.17 5.46 9.18
CA ASP A 395 -5.97 4.16 9.86
C ASP A 395 -5.75 4.32 11.38
N HIS A 396 -5.65 5.55 11.89
CA HIS A 396 -5.62 5.78 13.33
C HIS A 396 -6.95 5.36 13.96
N LYS A 397 -6.86 4.69 15.11
CA LYS A 397 -8.03 4.08 15.74
C LYS A 397 -9.14 5.10 16.01
N GLU A 398 -8.79 6.24 16.62
CA GLU A 398 -9.70 7.34 16.95
C GLU A 398 -10.37 7.93 15.71
N ILE A 399 -9.63 8.05 14.59
CA ILE A 399 -10.18 8.54 13.32
C ILE A 399 -11.15 7.53 12.72
N MET A 400 -10.74 6.25 12.67
CA MET A 400 -11.63 5.17 12.20
C MET A 400 -12.91 5.07 13.04
N ASP A 401 -12.82 5.34 14.34
CA ASP A 401 -13.99 5.30 15.24
C ASP A 401 -14.95 6.45 14.92
N VAL A 402 -14.48 7.69 14.69
CA VAL A 402 -15.31 8.83 14.26
C VAL A 402 -15.89 8.60 12.87
N VAL A 403 -15.08 8.17 11.92
CA VAL A 403 -15.53 7.85 10.56
C VAL A 403 -16.61 6.76 10.56
N ALA A 404 -16.53 5.78 11.47
CA ALA A 404 -17.57 4.76 11.59
C ALA A 404 -18.91 5.36 12.07
N TYR A 405 -18.91 6.36 12.97
CA TYR A 405 -20.13 7.11 13.28
C TYR A 405 -20.67 7.82 12.05
N PHE A 406 -19.86 8.53 11.32
CA PHE A 406 -20.26 9.21 10.08
C PHE A 406 -20.89 8.24 9.08
N ARG A 407 -20.29 7.07 8.90
CA ARG A 407 -20.79 6.02 8.00
C ARG A 407 -22.19 5.53 8.40
N VAL A 408 -22.44 5.30 9.71
CA VAL A 408 -23.75 4.87 10.19
C VAL A 408 -24.80 5.97 10.05
N LEU A 409 -24.42 7.25 10.14
CA LEU A 409 -25.35 8.36 9.92
C LEU A 409 -25.80 8.44 8.45
N VAL A 410 -24.90 8.19 7.53
CA VAL A 410 -25.19 8.18 6.08
C VAL A 410 -25.89 6.88 5.67
N ASN A 411 -25.39 5.74 6.14
CA ASN A 411 -25.92 4.42 5.82
C ASN A 411 -26.21 3.60 7.10
N GLU A 412 -27.47 3.55 7.54
CA GLU A 412 -27.86 2.80 8.74
C GLU A 412 -27.73 1.28 8.61
N LEU A 413 -27.58 0.80 7.38
CA LEU A 413 -27.40 -0.61 7.08
C LEU A 413 -25.92 -1.06 7.18
N ASP A 414 -25.00 -0.12 7.43
CA ASP A 414 -23.56 -0.42 7.54
C ASP A 414 -23.26 -1.16 8.86
N GLU A 415 -23.37 -2.48 8.83
CA GLU A 415 -23.14 -3.32 10.00
C GLU A 415 -21.70 -3.28 10.52
N GLU A 416 -20.68 -3.14 9.66
CA GLU A 416 -19.28 -3.10 10.11
C GLU A 416 -19.00 -1.81 10.90
N ALA A 417 -19.47 -0.68 10.40
CA ALA A 417 -19.37 0.58 11.11
C ALA A 417 -20.16 0.55 12.43
N LEU A 418 -21.38 0.01 12.43
CA LEU A 418 -22.21 -0.13 13.61
C LEU A 418 -21.54 -1.03 14.68
N LEU A 419 -21.00 -2.17 14.29
CA LEU A 419 -20.29 -3.09 15.19
C LEU A 419 -19.04 -2.45 15.81
N ARG A 420 -18.37 -1.57 15.08
CA ARG A 420 -17.21 -0.85 15.57
C ARG A 420 -17.56 0.12 16.71
N ILE A 421 -18.69 0.84 16.59
CA ILE A 421 -19.07 1.93 17.49
C ILE A 421 -20.03 1.54 18.61
N ILE A 422 -20.70 0.41 18.53
CA ILE A 422 -21.79 0.02 19.47
C ILE A 422 -21.37 0.09 20.95
N ASN A 423 -20.12 -0.22 21.25
CA ASN A 423 -19.56 -0.17 22.60
C ASN A 423 -18.34 0.77 22.71
N TYR A 424 -18.17 1.70 21.79
CA TYR A 424 -17.14 2.72 21.87
C TYR A 424 -17.72 4.12 21.63
N PRO A 425 -17.53 5.07 22.55
CA PRO A 425 -17.01 4.92 23.93
C PRO A 425 -17.78 3.89 24.76
N LYS A 426 -17.18 3.43 25.85
CA LYS A 426 -17.70 2.31 26.66
C LYS A 426 -19.15 2.52 27.12
N ARG A 427 -20.09 1.67 26.63
CA ARG A 427 -21.54 1.70 26.96
C ARG A 427 -21.98 0.47 27.73
N SER A 428 -21.06 -0.38 28.17
CA SER A 428 -21.38 -1.65 28.84
C SER A 428 -22.29 -2.58 27.99
N ILE A 429 -22.08 -2.56 26.67
CA ILE A 429 -22.66 -3.49 25.70
C ILE A 429 -21.57 -4.49 25.31
N GLY A 430 -21.59 -5.67 25.92
CA GLY A 430 -20.55 -6.68 25.68
C GLY A 430 -20.79 -7.50 24.42
N ASP A 431 -19.73 -8.21 23.96
CA ASP A 431 -19.74 -9.01 22.73
C ASP A 431 -20.87 -10.04 22.67
N THR A 432 -21.19 -10.68 23.81
CA THR A 432 -22.31 -11.62 23.89
C THR A 432 -23.65 -10.96 23.56
N THR A 433 -23.86 -9.73 24.01
CA THR A 433 -25.08 -8.95 23.70
C THR A 433 -25.11 -8.61 22.21
N VAL A 434 -23.98 -8.17 21.66
CA VAL A 434 -23.84 -7.87 20.22
C VAL A 434 -24.13 -9.11 19.38
N GLN A 435 -23.61 -10.28 19.76
CA GLN A 435 -23.91 -11.55 19.08
C GLN A 435 -25.39 -11.91 19.09
N ARG A 436 -26.10 -11.71 20.22
CA ARG A 436 -27.54 -11.94 20.31
C ARG A 436 -28.33 -11.01 19.40
N VAL A 437 -27.98 -9.72 19.37
CA VAL A 437 -28.58 -8.74 18.44
C VAL A 437 -28.36 -9.18 16.99
N ARG A 438 -27.15 -9.56 16.63
CA ARG A 438 -26.80 -10.04 15.29
C ARG A 438 -27.56 -11.32 14.90
N GLN A 439 -27.69 -12.24 15.85
CA GLN A 439 -28.46 -13.47 15.65
C GLN A 439 -29.95 -13.16 15.39
N ALA A 440 -30.57 -12.27 16.20
CA ALA A 440 -31.95 -11.83 16.00
C ALA A 440 -32.13 -11.16 14.64
N ALA A 441 -31.20 -10.26 14.25
CA ALA A 441 -31.21 -9.59 12.96
C ALA A 441 -31.16 -10.61 11.79
N SER A 442 -30.27 -11.60 11.89
CA SER A 442 -30.15 -12.66 10.89
C SER A 442 -31.38 -13.57 10.80
N GLN A 443 -31.96 -13.95 11.94
CA GLN A 443 -33.14 -14.81 11.98
C GLN A 443 -34.40 -14.15 11.42
N GLN A 444 -34.51 -12.84 11.59
CA GLN A 444 -35.68 -12.07 11.13
C GLN A 444 -35.46 -11.40 9.78
N GLY A 445 -34.25 -11.46 9.24
CA GLY A 445 -33.91 -10.78 7.98
C GLY A 445 -33.96 -9.25 8.06
N LEU A 446 -33.80 -8.68 9.27
CA LEU A 446 -33.89 -7.25 9.56
C LEU A 446 -32.51 -6.64 9.79
N PRO A 447 -32.32 -5.34 9.50
CA PRO A 447 -31.10 -4.62 9.84
C PRO A 447 -30.85 -4.61 11.36
N MET A 448 -29.58 -4.68 11.79
CA MET A 448 -29.23 -4.60 13.21
C MET A 448 -29.75 -3.34 13.88
N MET A 449 -29.72 -2.19 13.20
CA MET A 449 -30.22 -0.92 13.72
C MET A 449 -31.70 -0.99 14.13
N GLN A 450 -32.52 -1.69 13.33
CA GLN A 450 -33.93 -1.90 13.66
C GLN A 450 -34.11 -2.75 14.92
N ILE A 451 -33.28 -3.79 15.10
CA ILE A 451 -33.28 -4.62 16.32
C ILE A 451 -32.88 -3.80 17.56
N LEU A 452 -31.91 -2.87 17.41
CA LEU A 452 -31.44 -2.02 18.51
C LEU A 452 -32.52 -1.06 19.01
N ARG A 453 -33.43 -0.60 18.13
CA ARG A 453 -34.55 0.30 18.52
C ARG A 453 -35.56 -0.38 19.45
N ASP A 454 -35.77 -1.69 19.27
CA ASP A 454 -36.64 -2.46 20.23
C ASP A 454 -36.15 -3.92 20.36
N PRO A 455 -35.07 -4.14 21.11
CA PRO A 455 -34.46 -5.48 21.18
C PRO A 455 -35.36 -6.53 21.81
N LEU A 456 -36.29 -6.13 22.73
CA LEU A 456 -37.17 -7.08 23.39
C LEU A 456 -38.33 -7.52 22.48
N ALA A 457 -38.88 -6.63 21.66
CA ALA A 457 -39.92 -6.97 20.69
C ALA A 457 -39.40 -7.95 19.60
N TYR A 458 -38.11 -7.84 19.27
CA TYR A 458 -37.46 -8.74 18.32
C TYR A 458 -36.82 -9.98 18.96
N GLY A 459 -37.15 -10.27 20.23
CA GLY A 459 -36.77 -11.51 20.92
C GLY A 459 -35.29 -11.61 21.28
N VAL A 460 -34.58 -10.47 21.42
CA VAL A 460 -33.20 -10.49 21.91
C VAL A 460 -33.19 -10.86 23.39
N GLU A 461 -32.52 -11.95 23.73
CA GLU A 461 -32.44 -12.46 25.12
C GLU A 461 -31.48 -11.61 25.95
N VAL A 462 -31.94 -10.43 26.40
CA VAL A 462 -31.20 -9.51 27.29
C VAL A 462 -32.09 -9.02 28.44
N ASN A 463 -31.47 -8.62 29.56
CA ASN A 463 -32.19 -8.02 30.65
C ASN A 463 -32.63 -6.57 30.31
N LYS A 464 -33.65 -6.06 31.02
CA LYS A 464 -34.18 -4.69 30.82
C LYS A 464 -33.12 -3.58 30.83
N PRO A 465 -32.12 -3.56 31.76
CA PRO A 465 -31.08 -2.55 31.73
C PRO A 465 -30.21 -2.60 30.47
N THR A 466 -29.93 -3.80 29.94
CA THR A 466 -29.16 -3.95 28.68
C THR A 466 -30.01 -3.54 27.50
N ALA A 467 -31.28 -3.91 27.45
CA ALA A 467 -32.20 -3.44 26.41
C ALA A 467 -32.28 -1.90 26.39
N ALA A 468 -32.39 -1.26 27.55
CA ALA A 468 -32.43 0.20 27.64
C ALA A 468 -31.13 0.86 27.11
N ARG A 469 -29.95 0.24 27.34
CA ARG A 469 -28.68 0.76 26.76
C ARG A 469 -28.62 0.64 25.24
N LEU A 470 -29.15 -0.46 24.70
CA LEU A 470 -29.24 -0.66 23.26
C LEU A 470 -30.18 0.37 22.63
N GLN A 471 -31.34 0.60 23.24
CA GLN A 471 -32.33 1.60 22.83
C GLN A 471 -31.77 3.03 22.91
N ALA A 472 -31.08 3.37 24.01
CA ALA A 472 -30.44 4.67 24.16
C ALA A 472 -29.37 4.93 23.10
N PHE A 473 -28.59 3.91 22.76
CA PHE A 473 -27.60 4.01 21.66
C PHE A 473 -28.28 4.19 20.32
N ALA A 474 -29.34 3.45 20.03
CA ALA A 474 -30.12 3.62 18.81
C ALA A 474 -30.73 5.03 18.71
N ALA A 475 -31.31 5.53 19.82
CA ALA A 475 -31.89 6.87 19.88
C ALA A 475 -30.86 7.98 19.63
N LEU A 476 -29.64 7.85 20.18
CA LEU A 476 -28.52 8.77 19.89
C LEU A 476 -28.21 8.80 18.39
N LEU A 477 -28.11 7.64 17.74
CA LEU A 477 -27.81 7.59 16.31
C LEU A 477 -28.96 8.14 15.46
N ASP A 478 -30.21 7.90 15.85
CA ASP A 478 -31.40 8.45 15.17
C ASP A 478 -31.48 9.98 15.28
N ASP A 479 -31.14 10.54 16.45
CA ASP A 479 -31.07 11.99 16.67
C ASP A 479 -29.96 12.62 15.79
N LEU A 480 -28.76 12.08 15.85
CA LEU A 480 -27.64 12.56 15.03
C LEU A 480 -27.93 12.44 13.52
N ARG A 481 -28.63 11.38 13.09
CA ARG A 481 -29.05 11.21 11.69
C ARG A 481 -30.06 12.27 11.30
N THR A 482 -31.06 12.52 12.15
CA THR A 482 -32.07 13.56 11.91
C THR A 482 -31.39 14.93 11.79
N TYR A 483 -30.40 15.21 12.63
CA TYR A 483 -29.62 16.43 12.55
C TYR A 483 -28.84 16.52 11.22
N ASN A 484 -28.14 15.45 10.82
CA ASN A 484 -27.42 15.42 9.53
C ASN A 484 -28.34 15.62 8.30
N GLN A 485 -29.63 15.30 8.42
CA GLN A 485 -30.58 15.52 7.34
C GLN A 485 -31.15 16.95 7.29
N GLN A 486 -31.08 17.68 8.39
CA GLN A 486 -31.66 19.02 8.57
C GLN A 486 -30.62 20.14 8.50
N GLU A 487 -29.36 19.81 8.77
CA GLU A 487 -28.26 20.75 8.85
C GLU A 487 -27.42 20.70 7.57
N ASP A 488 -27.16 21.84 6.99
CA ASP A 488 -26.33 21.97 5.77
C ASP A 488 -24.84 22.21 6.12
N ASP A 489 -24.53 22.60 7.38
CA ASP A 489 -23.16 22.81 7.83
C ASP A 489 -22.49 21.50 8.23
N LEU A 490 -21.68 20.95 7.33
CA LEU A 490 -20.96 19.70 7.56
C LEU A 490 -19.99 19.76 8.76
N TYR A 491 -19.40 20.94 9.02
CA TYR A 491 -18.51 21.11 10.19
C TYR A 491 -19.30 20.97 11.50
N ALA A 492 -20.46 21.63 11.58
CA ALA A 492 -21.35 21.54 12.75
C ALA A 492 -21.84 20.10 12.99
N ILE A 493 -22.15 19.35 11.92
CA ILE A 493 -22.50 17.93 12.00
C ILE A 493 -21.36 17.12 12.59
N ALA A 494 -20.14 17.29 12.09
CA ALA A 494 -18.95 16.57 12.55
C ALA A 494 -18.63 16.87 14.02
N GLU A 495 -18.67 18.14 14.40
CA GLU A 495 -18.45 18.60 15.79
C GLU A 495 -19.50 18.02 16.75
N ARG A 496 -20.77 18.03 16.37
CA ARG A 496 -21.86 17.45 17.15
C ARG A 496 -21.67 15.95 17.37
N VAL A 497 -21.34 15.21 16.32
CA VAL A 497 -21.06 13.77 16.42
C VAL A 497 -19.92 13.51 17.41
N ILE A 498 -18.81 14.21 17.31
CA ILE A 498 -17.62 14.02 18.15
C ILE A 498 -17.94 14.32 19.63
N ASN A 499 -18.76 15.33 19.90
CA ASN A 499 -19.11 15.74 21.26
C ASN A 499 -20.19 14.83 21.88
N GLU A 500 -21.32 14.61 21.20
CA GLU A 500 -22.48 13.90 21.77
C GLU A 500 -22.28 12.39 21.87
N THR A 501 -21.45 11.80 21.01
CA THR A 501 -21.06 10.38 21.15
C THR A 501 -20.18 10.10 22.35
N GLY A 502 -19.52 11.15 22.90
CA GLY A 502 -18.62 11.08 24.05
C GLY A 502 -17.18 10.69 23.68
N ILE A 503 -16.83 10.58 22.38
CA ILE A 503 -15.47 10.23 21.94
C ILE A 503 -14.44 11.23 22.44
N LEU A 504 -14.70 12.54 22.27
CA LEU A 504 -13.78 13.57 22.72
C LEU A 504 -13.56 13.56 24.23
N ALA A 505 -14.63 13.29 24.99
CA ALA A 505 -14.55 13.17 26.45
C ALA A 505 -13.72 11.95 26.88
N ASP A 506 -13.92 10.82 26.21
CA ASP A 506 -13.14 9.57 26.43
C ASP A 506 -11.67 9.80 26.15
N LEU A 507 -11.32 10.39 25.00
CA LEU A 507 -9.94 10.68 24.62
C LEU A 507 -9.27 11.70 25.54
N LYS A 508 -9.97 12.76 25.97
CA LYS A 508 -9.46 13.75 26.94
C LYS A 508 -9.24 13.18 28.34
N SER A 509 -9.86 12.04 28.67
CA SER A 509 -9.64 11.37 29.96
C SER A 509 -8.25 10.69 30.04
N ASP A 510 -7.62 10.41 28.88
CA ASP A 510 -6.26 9.89 28.77
C ASP A 510 -5.25 11.04 28.76
N THR A 511 -4.59 11.29 29.90
CA THR A 511 -3.63 12.38 30.08
C THR A 511 -2.22 12.06 29.58
N THR A 512 -1.99 10.88 29.03
CA THR A 512 -0.70 10.48 28.43
C THR A 512 -0.36 11.30 27.19
N SER A 513 0.91 11.29 26.77
CA SER A 513 1.32 11.91 25.50
C SER A 513 0.59 11.29 24.30
N GLU A 514 0.30 9.99 24.36
CA GLU A 514 -0.47 9.29 23.34
C GLU A 514 -1.94 9.75 23.33
N GLY A 515 -2.56 9.93 24.51
CA GLY A 515 -3.92 10.48 24.63
C GLY A 515 -4.04 11.88 24.04
N LYS A 516 -3.05 12.75 24.30
CA LYS A 516 -3.01 14.10 23.72
C LYS A 516 -2.89 14.06 22.19
N ALA A 517 -1.99 13.22 21.66
CA ALA A 517 -1.84 13.06 20.22
C ALA A 517 -3.14 12.57 19.55
N ARG A 518 -3.91 11.70 20.20
CA ARG A 518 -5.22 11.27 19.68
C ARG A 518 -6.24 12.43 19.64
N VAL A 519 -6.21 13.32 20.63
CA VAL A 519 -7.06 14.53 20.61
C VAL A 519 -6.64 15.47 19.48
N GLU A 520 -5.34 15.65 19.27
CA GLU A 520 -4.80 16.42 18.14
C GLU A 520 -5.23 15.83 16.78
N ASN A 521 -5.21 14.50 16.63
CA ASN A 521 -5.72 13.84 15.43
C ASN A 521 -7.22 14.14 15.19
N ILE A 522 -8.05 14.24 16.22
CA ILE A 522 -9.47 14.64 16.05
C ILE A 522 -9.57 16.09 15.57
N GLN A 523 -8.73 16.99 16.07
CA GLN A 523 -8.71 18.38 15.61
C GLN A 523 -8.24 18.49 14.15
N GLU A 524 -7.24 17.69 13.77
CA GLU A 524 -6.78 17.60 12.39
C GLU A 524 -7.88 17.05 11.45
N LEU A 525 -8.68 16.07 11.90
CA LEU A 525 -9.84 15.59 11.14
C LEU A 525 -10.85 16.71 10.90
N LEU A 526 -11.16 17.52 11.90
CA LEU A 526 -12.07 18.67 11.76
C LEU A 526 -11.49 19.73 10.81
N GLY A 527 -10.18 19.99 10.88
CA GLY A 527 -9.49 20.85 9.92
C GLY A 527 -9.61 20.34 8.48
N GLY A 528 -9.41 19.04 8.26
CA GLY A 528 -9.58 18.43 6.95
C GLY A 528 -11.02 18.48 6.42
N ILE A 529 -12.03 18.46 7.31
CA ILE A 529 -13.44 18.66 6.92
C ILE A 529 -13.66 20.10 6.48
N ASP A 530 -13.09 21.08 7.18
CA ASP A 530 -13.18 22.50 6.83
C ASP A 530 -12.53 22.78 5.45
N GLU A 531 -11.35 22.23 5.21
CA GLU A 531 -10.69 22.28 3.90
C GLU A 531 -11.54 21.68 2.78
N TYR A 532 -12.17 20.52 3.04
CA TYR A 532 -13.08 19.90 2.09
C TYR A 532 -14.28 20.81 1.77
N ILE A 533 -14.89 21.43 2.79
CA ILE A 533 -16.02 22.36 2.62
C ILE A 533 -15.61 23.51 1.69
N HIS A 534 -14.48 24.16 1.97
CA HIS A 534 -13.96 25.25 1.15
C HIS A 534 -13.72 24.80 -0.31
N ALA A 535 -13.07 23.67 -0.51
CA ALA A 535 -12.80 23.12 -1.84
C ALA A 535 -14.08 22.77 -2.61
N ALA A 536 -15.10 22.22 -1.93
CA ALA A 536 -16.39 21.90 -2.52
C ALA A 536 -17.15 23.17 -2.94
N LEU A 537 -17.21 24.19 -2.06
CA LEU A 537 -17.85 25.49 -2.36
C LEU A 537 -17.15 26.22 -3.51
N GLU A 538 -15.82 26.22 -3.55
CA GLU A 538 -15.07 26.76 -4.68
C GLU A 538 -15.36 26.02 -6.00
N ALA A 539 -15.70 24.73 -5.93
CA ALA A 539 -16.08 23.91 -7.07
C ALA A 539 -17.58 24.00 -7.44
N ASP A 540 -18.34 24.92 -6.79
CA ASP A 540 -19.78 25.07 -6.91
C ASP A 540 -20.54 23.75 -6.62
N GLN A 541 -20.04 23.00 -5.63
CA GLN A 541 -20.63 21.74 -5.15
C GLN A 541 -21.15 21.92 -3.72
N THR A 542 -22.24 21.26 -3.40
CA THR A 542 -22.76 21.23 -2.03
C THR A 542 -21.97 20.22 -1.19
N PRO A 543 -21.26 20.66 -0.13
CA PRO A 543 -20.58 19.74 0.77
C PRO A 543 -21.57 18.77 1.41
N SER A 544 -21.24 17.47 1.46
CA SER A 544 -22.06 16.49 2.18
C SER A 544 -21.21 15.41 2.83
N LEU A 545 -21.72 14.87 3.93
CA LEU A 545 -21.03 13.79 4.67
C LEU A 545 -20.81 12.55 3.79
N GLY A 546 -21.77 12.21 2.94
CA GLY A 546 -21.69 11.05 2.06
C GLY A 546 -20.60 11.19 0.97
N VAL A 547 -20.43 12.39 0.40
CA VAL A 547 -19.36 12.69 -0.58
C VAL A 547 -18.02 12.69 0.13
N TYR A 548 -17.90 13.37 1.27
CA TYR A 548 -16.67 13.37 2.09
C TYR A 548 -16.20 11.96 2.43
N LEU A 549 -17.09 11.08 2.92
CA LEU A 549 -16.77 9.69 3.19
C LEU A 549 -16.27 8.93 1.97
N SER A 550 -16.79 9.24 0.80
CA SER A 550 -16.34 8.63 -0.45
C SER A 550 -14.94 9.08 -0.83
N GLU A 551 -14.63 10.35 -0.63
CA GLU A 551 -13.30 10.90 -0.92
C GLU A 551 -12.25 10.30 0.01
N ILE A 552 -12.50 10.26 1.34
CA ILE A 552 -11.55 9.64 2.27
C ILE A 552 -11.37 8.14 2.05
N ALA A 553 -12.42 7.42 1.63
CA ALA A 553 -12.32 5.99 1.30
C ALA A 553 -11.41 5.73 0.08
N LEU A 554 -11.25 6.72 -0.79
CA LEU A 554 -10.42 6.65 -1.99
C LEU A 554 -9.04 7.31 -1.82
N MET A 555 -8.76 7.93 -0.66
CA MET A 555 -7.45 8.53 -0.37
C MET A 555 -6.38 7.46 -0.17
N THR A 556 -5.17 7.79 -0.64
CA THR A 556 -3.98 6.97 -0.46
C THR A 556 -2.92 7.73 0.34
N ASP A 557 -1.90 7.03 0.86
CA ASP A 557 -0.79 7.67 1.59
C ASP A 557 -0.01 8.68 0.73
N GLN A 558 -0.13 8.60 -0.59
CA GLN A 558 0.49 9.55 -1.53
C GLN A 558 -0.22 10.91 -1.56
N ASP A 559 -1.42 10.99 -0.99
CA ASP A 559 -2.25 12.20 -1.02
C ASP A 559 -1.95 13.19 0.11
N LYS A 560 -1.05 12.82 1.05
CA LYS A 560 -0.66 13.71 2.16
C LYS A 560 0.39 14.70 1.73
N THR A 561 0.05 15.96 1.80
CA THR A 561 0.97 17.10 1.67
C THR A 561 1.44 17.53 3.05
N GLY A 562 2.69 17.25 3.35
CA GLY A 562 3.43 17.76 4.50
C GLY A 562 4.90 17.83 4.08
N ASP A 563 5.22 18.66 3.08
CA ASP A 563 6.54 18.70 2.42
C ASP A 563 7.50 19.73 3.03
N ASP A 564 7.16 20.42 4.13
CA ASP A 564 7.93 21.56 4.62
C ASP A 564 9.13 21.19 5.53
N GLU A 565 9.31 19.91 5.89
CA GLU A 565 10.44 19.50 6.72
C GLU A 565 11.62 18.99 5.88
N ASP A 566 12.82 19.55 6.12
CA ASP A 566 14.06 19.06 5.51
C ASP A 566 14.45 17.70 6.13
N CYS A 567 13.90 16.61 5.61
CA CYS A 567 14.12 15.26 6.09
C CYS A 567 14.29 14.23 4.97
N ILE A 568 15.04 13.17 5.26
CA ILE A 568 15.26 12.02 4.37
C ILE A 568 13.95 11.25 4.22
N THR A 569 13.60 10.87 3.00
CA THR A 569 12.41 10.06 2.76
C THR A 569 12.76 8.56 2.63
N LEU A 570 12.12 7.71 3.44
CA LEU A 570 12.24 6.25 3.40
C LEU A 570 10.96 5.69 2.82
N MET A 571 11.02 4.89 1.72
CA MET A 571 9.82 4.31 1.11
C MET A 571 10.11 3.02 0.35
N THR A 572 9.04 2.27 0.04
CA THR A 572 9.18 1.14 -0.88
C THR A 572 9.36 1.62 -2.32
N VAL A 573 10.02 0.82 -3.16
CA VAL A 573 10.15 1.13 -4.60
C VAL A 573 8.77 1.32 -5.26
N HIS A 574 7.75 0.55 -4.84
CA HIS A 574 6.39 0.71 -5.37
C HIS A 574 5.79 2.08 -5.05
N SER A 575 6.05 2.59 -3.84
CA SER A 575 5.58 3.92 -3.43
C SER A 575 6.31 5.06 -4.14
N ALA A 576 7.51 4.82 -4.64
CA ALA A 576 8.32 5.80 -5.35
C ALA A 576 7.91 6.01 -6.81
N LYS A 577 7.01 5.15 -7.35
CA LYS A 577 6.53 5.33 -8.73
C LYS A 577 5.82 6.66 -8.87
N GLY A 578 6.15 7.41 -9.94
CA GLY A 578 5.63 8.76 -10.17
C GLY A 578 6.40 9.88 -9.47
N LEU A 579 7.29 9.56 -8.52
CA LEU A 579 8.15 10.53 -7.83
C LEU A 579 9.54 10.60 -8.47
N GLU A 580 10.32 11.65 -8.10
CA GLU A 580 11.69 11.86 -8.56
C GLU A 580 12.50 12.55 -7.46
N PHE A 581 13.79 12.23 -7.37
CA PHE A 581 14.67 12.73 -6.32
C PHE A 581 16.08 12.94 -6.85
N PRO A 582 16.78 14.01 -6.44
CA PRO A 582 18.17 14.22 -6.81
C PRO A 582 19.10 13.05 -6.47
N HIS A 583 18.94 12.47 -5.28
CA HIS A 583 19.81 11.41 -4.77
C HIS A 583 19.00 10.19 -4.30
N VAL A 584 19.25 9.05 -4.92
CA VAL A 584 18.50 7.80 -4.65
C VAL A 584 19.43 6.73 -4.10
N PHE A 585 19.04 6.14 -2.97
CA PHE A 585 19.65 4.94 -2.42
C PHE A 585 18.71 3.75 -2.59
N ILE A 586 19.20 2.65 -3.15
CA ILE A 586 18.47 1.39 -3.30
C ILE A 586 19.13 0.36 -2.39
N VAL A 587 18.48 -0.06 -1.32
CA VAL A 587 19.06 -0.94 -0.29
C VAL A 587 18.47 -2.34 -0.32
N GLY A 588 19.28 -3.32 0.11
CA GLY A 588 18.87 -4.71 0.15
C GLY A 588 18.73 -5.33 -1.24
N LEU A 589 19.60 -4.97 -2.18
CA LEU A 589 19.60 -5.56 -3.52
C LEU A 589 20.24 -6.95 -3.50
N GLU A 590 19.49 -7.92 -2.94
CA GLU A 590 19.93 -9.30 -2.64
C GLU A 590 18.99 -10.32 -3.27
N GLU A 591 19.52 -11.49 -3.68
CA GLU A 591 18.68 -12.62 -4.07
C GLU A 591 17.70 -12.98 -2.94
N ASP A 592 16.49 -13.42 -3.30
CA ASP A 592 15.41 -13.77 -2.37
C ASP A 592 14.83 -12.60 -1.55
N LEU A 593 15.31 -11.37 -1.79
CA LEU A 593 14.78 -10.13 -1.25
C LEU A 593 14.38 -9.16 -2.37
N PHE A 594 15.31 -8.85 -3.25
CA PHE A 594 15.10 -8.06 -4.46
C PHE A 594 16.02 -8.60 -5.59
N PRO A 595 15.51 -9.54 -6.45
CA PRO A 595 14.11 -9.99 -6.59
C PRO A 595 13.59 -10.82 -5.41
N SER A 596 12.26 -10.78 -5.24
CA SER A 596 11.58 -11.55 -4.21
C SER A 596 11.71 -13.06 -4.44
N MET A 597 11.84 -13.85 -3.35
CA MET A 597 11.82 -15.33 -3.40
C MET A 597 10.55 -15.88 -4.08
N MET A 598 9.45 -15.13 -4.09
CA MET A 598 8.19 -15.56 -4.72
C MET A 598 8.20 -15.41 -6.23
N SER A 599 9.18 -14.74 -6.82
CA SER A 599 9.27 -14.44 -8.26
C SER A 599 9.97 -15.60 -8.99
N ASN A 600 9.26 -16.74 -9.07
CA ASN A 600 9.82 -18.01 -9.60
C ASN A 600 9.54 -18.22 -11.09
N THR A 601 8.60 -17.48 -11.71
CA THR A 601 8.30 -17.56 -13.14
C THR A 601 9.06 -16.48 -13.90
N GLY A 602 9.28 -16.69 -15.20
CA GLY A 602 9.94 -15.69 -16.06
C GLY A 602 9.20 -14.34 -16.02
N LYS A 603 7.87 -14.35 -16.06
CA LYS A 603 7.04 -13.12 -16.01
C LYS A 603 7.17 -12.37 -14.68
N GLU A 604 7.20 -13.10 -13.55
CA GLU A 604 7.38 -12.48 -12.23
C GLU A 604 8.78 -11.88 -12.07
N LEU A 605 9.82 -12.54 -12.60
CA LEU A 605 11.17 -11.99 -12.62
C LEU A 605 11.27 -10.73 -13.49
N GLU A 606 10.58 -10.72 -14.65
CA GLU A 606 10.50 -9.51 -15.48
C GLU A 606 9.81 -8.36 -14.76
N GLU A 607 8.78 -8.62 -13.94
CA GLU A 607 8.14 -7.58 -13.13
C GLU A 607 9.09 -7.05 -12.04
N GLU A 608 9.85 -7.90 -11.35
CA GLU A 608 10.87 -7.45 -10.39
C GLU A 608 11.98 -6.63 -11.08
N ARG A 609 12.32 -6.97 -12.36
CA ARG A 609 13.27 -6.17 -13.15
C ARG A 609 12.68 -4.81 -13.53
N ARG A 610 11.38 -4.74 -13.86
CA ARG A 610 10.67 -3.44 -14.04
C ARG A 610 10.66 -2.64 -12.73
N LEU A 611 10.49 -3.30 -11.59
CA LEU A 611 10.57 -2.64 -10.29
C LEU A 611 11.96 -2.06 -10.03
N PHE A 612 13.02 -2.77 -10.38
CA PHE A 612 14.38 -2.25 -10.29
C PHE A 612 14.64 -1.11 -11.29
N TYR A 613 14.12 -1.22 -12.52
CA TYR A 613 14.12 -0.13 -13.50
C TYR A 613 13.41 1.12 -12.96
N VAL A 614 12.26 0.95 -12.31
CA VAL A 614 11.55 2.07 -11.65
C VAL A 614 12.44 2.67 -10.57
N ALA A 615 13.10 1.88 -9.72
CA ALA A 615 13.98 2.40 -8.67
C ALA A 615 15.13 3.25 -9.24
N LEU A 616 15.82 2.77 -10.26
CA LEU A 616 16.92 3.49 -10.93
C LEU A 616 16.43 4.81 -11.52
N THR A 617 15.29 4.77 -12.23
CA THR A 617 14.74 5.96 -12.93
C THR A 617 14.07 6.97 -12.00
N ARG A 618 14.09 6.76 -10.68
CA ARG A 618 13.72 7.82 -9.70
C ARG A 618 14.83 8.81 -9.48
N ALA A 619 16.09 8.44 -9.80
CA ALA A 619 17.25 9.30 -9.59
C ALA A 619 17.37 10.34 -10.70
N GLU A 620 17.60 11.60 -10.29
CA GLU A 620 17.96 12.68 -11.20
C GLU A 620 19.47 12.78 -11.38
N LYS A 621 20.24 12.85 -10.27
CA LYS A 621 21.67 13.13 -10.24
C LYS A 621 22.52 11.91 -9.91
N THR A 622 22.28 11.26 -8.76
CA THR A 622 23.09 10.13 -8.30
C THR A 622 22.24 8.96 -7.87
N CYS A 623 22.77 7.75 -8.08
CA CYS A 623 22.17 6.52 -7.62
C CYS A 623 23.19 5.67 -6.87
N HIS A 624 22.83 5.24 -5.66
CA HIS A 624 23.65 4.43 -4.76
C HIS A 624 22.91 3.12 -4.47
N ILE A 625 23.59 1.99 -4.60
CA ILE A 625 23.02 0.65 -4.41
C ILE A 625 23.74 -0.04 -3.28
N GLY A 626 22.99 -0.56 -2.29
CA GLY A 626 23.53 -1.34 -1.18
C GLY A 626 23.03 -2.78 -1.16
N TYR A 627 23.89 -3.71 -0.74
CA TYR A 627 23.50 -5.06 -0.39
C TYR A 627 24.36 -5.60 0.76
N ALA A 628 23.79 -6.51 1.56
CA ALA A 628 24.48 -7.13 2.69
C ALA A 628 24.74 -8.62 2.44
N ARG A 629 25.87 -9.15 2.96
CA ARG A 629 26.16 -10.60 2.95
C ARG A 629 25.34 -11.37 3.95
N GLU A 630 24.99 -10.73 5.06
CA GLU A 630 24.18 -11.31 6.13
C GLU A 630 23.07 -10.34 6.51
N ARG A 631 21.85 -10.86 6.66
CA ARG A 631 20.70 -10.06 7.10
C ARG A 631 19.87 -10.82 8.12
N PHE A 632 19.46 -10.14 9.17
CA PHE A 632 18.52 -10.70 10.14
C PHE A 632 17.10 -10.62 9.61
N ARG A 633 16.49 -11.79 9.32
CA ARG A 633 15.13 -11.91 8.79
C ARG A 633 14.40 -13.06 9.48
N ASN A 634 13.10 -12.88 9.73
CA ASN A 634 12.24 -13.93 10.30
C ASN A 634 12.78 -14.58 11.59
N GLY A 635 13.49 -13.79 12.44
CA GLY A 635 14.03 -14.28 13.69
C GLY A 635 15.40 -14.99 13.60
N ARG A 636 16.03 -15.03 12.44
CA ARG A 636 17.35 -15.66 12.22
C ARG A 636 18.23 -14.84 11.28
N THR A 637 19.54 -15.03 11.36
CA THR A 637 20.50 -14.48 10.40
C THR A 637 20.53 -15.36 9.16
N GLU A 638 20.31 -14.79 8.01
CA GLU A 638 20.36 -15.45 6.70
C GLU A 638 21.54 -14.90 5.90
N PHE A 639 22.27 -15.79 5.22
CA PHE A 639 23.33 -15.42 4.28
C PHE A 639 22.70 -15.05 2.94
N SER A 640 22.98 -13.85 2.48
CA SER A 640 22.47 -13.31 1.22
C SER A 640 23.53 -13.34 0.12
N ARG A 641 23.08 -13.43 -1.12
CA ARG A 641 23.91 -13.22 -2.32
C ARG A 641 23.52 -11.90 -2.95
N PRO A 642 24.43 -11.19 -3.62
CA PRO A 642 24.06 -10.01 -4.38
C PRO A 642 23.02 -10.39 -5.44
N SER A 643 22.02 -9.52 -5.61
CA SER A 643 20.96 -9.67 -6.60
C SER A 643 21.56 -9.90 -8.00
N ARG A 644 20.89 -10.73 -8.80
CA ARG A 644 21.20 -10.88 -10.21
C ARG A 644 21.16 -9.56 -10.96
N PHE A 645 20.33 -8.62 -10.55
CA PHE A 645 20.23 -7.29 -11.14
C PHE A 645 21.53 -6.47 -11.02
N VAL A 646 22.30 -6.67 -9.96
CA VAL A 646 23.64 -6.05 -9.84
C VAL A 646 24.58 -6.55 -10.96
N ARG A 647 24.42 -7.81 -11.39
CA ARG A 647 25.21 -8.41 -12.46
C ARG A 647 24.77 -7.95 -13.85
N GLU A 648 23.54 -7.52 -13.98
CA GLU A 648 22.96 -7.01 -15.22
C GLU A 648 23.35 -5.55 -15.48
N LEU A 649 23.88 -4.84 -14.47
CA LEU A 649 24.37 -3.47 -14.62
C LEU A 649 25.66 -3.45 -15.48
N PRO A 650 25.76 -2.48 -16.41
CA PRO A 650 26.97 -2.32 -17.24
C PRO A 650 28.17 -1.90 -16.40
N LYS A 651 29.26 -2.65 -16.47
CA LYS A 651 30.45 -2.46 -15.63
C LYS A 651 31.07 -1.08 -15.77
N GLU A 652 31.00 -0.50 -16.96
CA GLU A 652 31.54 0.81 -17.31
C GLU A 652 30.75 1.99 -16.67
N LEU A 653 29.53 1.74 -16.21
CA LEU A 653 28.66 2.74 -15.60
C LEU A 653 28.59 2.60 -14.07
N VAL A 654 29.35 1.66 -13.49
CA VAL A 654 29.25 1.30 -12.08
C VAL A 654 30.61 1.40 -11.41
N THR A 655 30.63 1.96 -10.18
CA THR A 655 31.79 1.92 -9.28
C THR A 655 31.46 1.02 -8.09
N PHE A 656 32.30 0.02 -7.84
CA PHE A 656 32.15 -0.86 -6.68
C PHE A 656 32.93 -0.30 -5.51
N ASP A 657 32.22 -0.05 -4.43
CA ASP A 657 32.79 0.31 -3.13
C ASP A 657 32.64 -0.89 -2.17
N SER A 658 33.75 -1.56 -1.88
CA SER A 658 33.75 -2.59 -0.86
C SER A 658 34.36 -2.01 0.40
N GLY A 659 33.58 -1.89 1.46
CA GLY A 659 34.06 -1.57 2.80
C GLY A 659 35.07 -2.59 3.36
N LEU A 660 35.38 -3.62 2.60
CA LEU A 660 36.40 -4.63 2.82
C LEU A 660 37.50 -4.42 1.78
N SER A 661 38.54 -3.68 2.18
CA SER A 661 39.75 -3.49 1.38
C SER A 661 40.33 -4.82 0.93
N SER A 662 39.97 -5.31 -0.24
CA SER A 662 40.72 -6.32 -0.98
C SER A 662 40.45 -6.14 -2.48
N HIS A 663 41.51 -5.98 -3.22
CA HIS A 663 41.65 -5.69 -4.63
C HIS A 663 41.14 -6.80 -5.58
N ALA A 664 39.93 -7.31 -5.40
CA ALA A 664 39.31 -8.19 -6.39
C ALA A 664 37.81 -7.95 -6.41
N SER A 665 37.29 -7.49 -7.55
CA SER A 665 35.85 -7.50 -7.84
C SER A 665 35.26 -8.86 -7.49
N PRO A 666 34.09 -8.96 -6.88
CA PRO A 666 33.39 -10.24 -6.67
C PRO A 666 33.21 -11.05 -7.97
N TRP A 667 33.40 -10.42 -9.11
CA TRP A 667 33.25 -10.96 -10.46
C TRP A 667 34.55 -11.56 -11.05
N ASP A 668 35.70 -11.28 -10.47
CA ASP A 668 37.00 -11.74 -10.98
C ASP A 668 37.42 -13.12 -10.45
N ARG A 669 36.54 -13.82 -9.74
CA ARG A 669 36.82 -15.23 -9.41
C ARG A 669 36.78 -16.07 -10.65
N PRO A 670 37.89 -16.80 -10.99
CA PRO A 670 37.90 -17.69 -12.14
C PRO A 670 36.70 -18.65 -12.06
N LYS A 671 35.95 -18.77 -13.17
CA LYS A 671 35.00 -19.87 -13.30
C LYS A 671 35.75 -21.15 -13.00
N ALA A 672 35.29 -21.90 -12.00
CA ALA A 672 35.81 -23.26 -11.78
C ALA A 672 35.72 -23.99 -13.11
N VAL A 673 36.88 -24.25 -13.71
CA VAL A 673 36.97 -25.01 -14.92
C VAL A 673 36.42 -26.40 -14.60
N ARG A 674 35.29 -26.78 -15.16
CA ARG A 674 34.83 -28.17 -15.16
C ARG A 674 35.90 -28.96 -15.91
N PRO A 675 36.47 -30.01 -15.33
CA PRO A 675 37.39 -30.86 -16.09
C PRO A 675 36.60 -31.49 -17.25
N VAL A 676 37.08 -31.21 -18.47
CA VAL A 676 36.63 -31.90 -19.68
C VAL A 676 37.00 -33.37 -19.51
N GLY A 677 36.05 -34.27 -19.79
CA GLY A 677 36.18 -35.70 -19.60
C GLY A 677 37.40 -36.29 -20.29
N GLY A 678 38.20 -36.93 -19.49
CA GLY A 678 39.21 -37.89 -19.91
C GLY A 678 38.92 -39.17 -19.16
N ASP A 679 38.91 -40.30 -19.90
CA ASP A 679 38.62 -41.62 -19.43
C ASP A 679 39.38 -41.98 -18.12
N LEU A 680 38.66 -42.41 -17.08
CA LEU A 680 39.24 -42.94 -15.87
C LEU A 680 39.58 -44.44 -16.09
N PRO A 681 40.82 -44.88 -15.81
CA PRO A 681 41.13 -46.32 -15.77
C PRO A 681 40.51 -46.91 -14.51
N THR A 682 39.77 -48.00 -14.68
CA THR A 682 39.28 -48.89 -13.65
C THR A 682 40.40 -49.77 -13.14
N ASP A 683 41.13 -49.35 -12.10
CA ASP A 683 41.87 -50.26 -11.23
C ASP A 683 42.01 -49.64 -9.81
N PHE A 684 41.29 -50.19 -8.85
CA PHE A 684 41.35 -49.86 -7.44
C PHE A 684 41.94 -51.03 -6.63
N SER A 685 43.22 -51.35 -6.87
CA SER A 685 43.98 -52.17 -5.96
C SER A 685 45.30 -51.48 -5.66
N ASP A 686 45.54 -51.26 -4.37
CA ASP A 686 46.73 -50.68 -3.72
C ASP A 686 46.76 -49.18 -3.46
N ARG A 687 46.12 -48.78 -2.37
CA ARG A 687 46.54 -47.62 -1.58
C ARG A 687 46.60 -47.96 -0.10
N PRO A 688 47.68 -47.59 0.61
CA PRO A 688 47.83 -47.84 2.05
C PRO A 688 46.87 -46.97 2.81
N VAL A 689 46.15 -47.58 3.75
CA VAL A 689 45.26 -46.96 4.70
C VAL A 689 46.09 -46.23 5.72
N PHE A 690 46.16 -44.89 5.65
CA PHE A 690 46.62 -44.09 6.75
C PHE A 690 45.54 -44.07 7.82
N ARG A 691 45.72 -44.82 8.90
CA ARG A 691 44.95 -44.70 10.14
C ARG A 691 45.38 -43.40 10.82
N SER A 692 44.55 -42.34 10.75
CA SER A 692 44.66 -41.19 11.62
C SER A 692 44.28 -41.60 13.06
N ALA A 693 45.17 -41.30 14.01
CA ALA A 693 44.90 -41.49 15.45
C ALA A 693 43.69 -40.63 15.87
N PRO A 694 42.86 -41.11 16.81
CA PRO A 694 41.71 -40.34 17.29
C PRO A 694 42.23 -39.11 18.07
N PRO A 695 41.57 -37.94 17.85
CA PRO A 695 41.89 -36.76 18.64
C PRO A 695 41.48 -36.96 20.12
N ALA A 696 42.31 -36.52 21.02
CA ALA A 696 42.10 -36.53 22.46
C ALA A 696 40.75 -35.85 22.80
N PRO A 697 40.01 -36.32 23.82
CA PRO A 697 38.72 -35.74 24.16
C PRO A 697 38.89 -34.33 24.73
N SER A 698 38.48 -33.32 23.96
CA SER A 698 38.25 -31.99 24.51
C SER A 698 37.06 -32.09 25.47
N ARG A 699 37.28 -31.69 26.73
CA ARG A 699 36.22 -31.50 27.72
C ARG A 699 35.19 -30.50 27.15
N ARG A 700 34.14 -31.02 26.51
CA ARG A 700 32.91 -30.28 26.30
C ARG A 700 32.21 -30.20 27.64
N VAL A 701 32.17 -29.03 28.22
CA VAL A 701 31.17 -28.68 29.21
C VAL A 701 29.84 -28.69 28.47
N LEU A 702 29.06 -29.70 28.69
CA LEU A 702 27.67 -29.78 28.28
C LEU A 702 26.92 -28.73 29.12
N ILE A 703 26.72 -27.55 28.55
CA ILE A 703 25.65 -26.64 28.98
C ILE A 703 24.37 -27.23 28.38
N GLU A 704 23.69 -28.05 29.17
CA GLU A 704 22.31 -28.43 28.88
C GLU A 704 21.49 -27.11 28.78
N ARG A 705 21.04 -26.77 27.59
CA ARG A 705 19.96 -25.83 27.39
C ARG A 705 18.68 -26.47 27.95
N ARG A 706 18.42 -26.27 29.23
CA ARG A 706 17.05 -26.39 29.75
C ARG A 706 16.32 -25.12 29.32
N GLU A 707 15.46 -25.24 28.33
CA GLU A 707 14.32 -24.32 28.15
C GLU A 707 13.40 -24.53 29.34
N ALA A 708 13.49 -23.64 30.33
CA ALA A 708 12.65 -23.68 31.52
C ALA A 708 11.26 -23.14 31.13
N ASN A 709 10.36 -24.04 30.78
CA ASN A 709 8.92 -23.84 30.97
C ASN A 709 8.61 -24.08 32.45
N ASP A 710 8.91 -23.10 33.31
CA ASP A 710 8.57 -23.14 34.72
C ASP A 710 7.03 -23.17 34.86
N THR A 711 6.52 -24.12 35.61
CA THR A 711 5.11 -24.15 35.99
C THR A 711 4.79 -22.96 36.93
N PRO A 712 3.52 -22.52 37.02
CA PRO A 712 3.13 -21.43 37.91
C PRO A 712 3.56 -21.62 39.37
N GLU A 713 3.62 -22.85 39.85
CA GLU A 713 4.07 -23.21 41.22
C GLU A 713 5.57 -23.03 41.42
N GLU A 714 6.39 -23.34 40.43
CA GLU A 714 7.84 -23.16 40.49
C GLU A 714 8.23 -21.69 40.44
N LYS A 715 7.49 -20.86 39.65
CA LYS A 715 7.66 -19.40 39.66
C LYS A 715 7.32 -18.78 41.02
N HIS A 716 6.27 -19.22 41.68
CA HIS A 716 5.91 -18.75 43.03
C HIS A 716 6.96 -19.10 44.09
N LYS A 717 7.54 -20.30 44.02
CA LYS A 717 8.61 -20.76 44.92
C LYS A 717 9.90 -19.95 44.74
N ARG A 718 10.22 -19.57 43.50
CA ARG A 718 11.40 -18.75 43.16
C ARG A 718 11.28 -17.31 43.67
N ILE A 719 10.11 -16.71 43.51
CA ILE A 719 9.84 -15.33 44.02
C ILE A 719 9.84 -15.30 45.55
N GLY A 720 9.39 -16.37 46.19
CA GLY A 720 9.40 -16.50 47.67
C GLY A 720 10.79 -16.70 48.29
N ALA A 721 11.83 -17.05 47.51
CA ALA A 721 13.20 -17.21 47.97
C ALA A 721 14.04 -15.94 47.89
N LEU A 722 13.54 -14.86 47.28
CA LEU A 722 14.22 -13.59 47.15
C LEU A 722 14.05 -12.77 48.46
N ALA A 723 15.15 -12.31 49.03
CA ALA A 723 15.18 -11.46 50.25
C ALA A 723 16.03 -10.21 50.03
N VAL A 724 15.70 -9.13 50.73
CA VAL A 724 16.54 -7.93 50.76
C VAL A 724 17.90 -8.27 51.33
N GLY A 725 18.97 -7.83 50.70
CA GLY A 725 20.36 -8.21 50.98
C GLY A 725 20.81 -9.51 50.29
N GLY A 726 19.93 -10.26 49.65
CA GLY A 726 20.24 -11.47 48.90
C GLY A 726 21.01 -11.18 47.62
N ARG A 727 21.97 -12.02 47.31
CA ARG A 727 22.76 -11.93 46.07
C ARG A 727 22.07 -12.67 44.95
N VAL A 728 21.93 -12.03 43.79
CA VAL A 728 21.20 -12.57 42.63
C VAL A 728 21.97 -12.35 41.35
N VAL A 729 21.71 -13.19 40.36
CA VAL A 729 22.24 -13.03 38.99
C VAL A 729 21.09 -12.77 38.04
N HIS A 730 21.24 -11.72 37.27
CA HIS A 730 20.33 -11.42 36.15
C HIS A 730 21.03 -11.71 34.82
N LYS A 731 20.40 -12.42 33.93
CA LYS A 731 20.99 -12.91 32.67
C LYS A 731 21.59 -11.79 31.79
N ARG A 732 21.10 -10.56 31.91
CA ARG A 732 21.55 -9.41 31.12
C ARG A 732 22.44 -8.45 31.87
N PHE A 733 22.25 -8.32 33.20
CA PHE A 733 22.95 -7.30 34.00
C PHE A 733 24.03 -7.88 34.94
N GLY A 734 24.16 -9.23 34.96
CA GLY A 734 25.16 -9.90 35.81
C GLY A 734 24.73 -10.08 37.27
N ALA A 735 25.70 -10.26 38.16
CA ALA A 735 25.47 -10.42 39.58
C ALA A 735 25.19 -9.06 40.25
N GLY A 736 24.39 -9.09 41.33
CA GLY A 736 24.02 -7.91 42.09
C GLY A 736 23.35 -8.27 43.41
N VAL A 737 23.05 -7.26 44.22
CA VAL A 737 22.40 -7.40 45.54
C VAL A 737 21.02 -6.75 45.51
N ILE A 738 20.04 -7.38 46.11
CA ILE A 738 18.67 -6.83 46.22
C ILE A 738 18.68 -5.80 47.37
N ASP A 739 18.44 -4.53 47.04
CA ASP A 739 18.39 -3.46 48.02
C ASP A 739 16.99 -3.33 48.62
N GLU A 740 15.93 -3.55 47.80
CA GLU A 740 14.55 -3.36 48.24
C GLU A 740 13.62 -4.30 47.49
N LEU A 741 12.56 -4.80 48.15
CA LEU A 741 11.48 -5.59 47.60
C LEU A 741 10.14 -4.93 47.88
N GLU A 742 9.41 -4.55 46.84
CA GLU A 742 8.07 -3.92 46.91
C GLU A 742 7.00 -4.84 46.35
N GLY A 743 5.86 -4.91 47.02
CA GLY A 743 4.68 -5.68 46.55
C GLY A 743 4.74 -7.17 46.92
N ARG A 744 3.71 -7.92 46.51
CA ARG A 744 3.59 -9.38 46.75
C ARG A 744 3.11 -10.09 45.49
N GLY A 745 3.51 -11.34 45.30
CA GLY A 745 3.12 -12.19 44.18
C GLY A 745 3.63 -11.68 42.82
N ASP A 746 2.87 -11.85 41.77
CA ASP A 746 3.26 -11.58 40.36
C ASP A 746 3.57 -10.10 40.06
N ASN A 747 3.17 -9.17 40.91
CA ASN A 747 3.45 -7.74 40.78
C ASN A 747 4.58 -7.24 41.68
N ALA A 748 5.33 -8.15 42.32
CA ALA A 748 6.48 -7.77 43.14
C ALA A 748 7.62 -7.19 42.29
N LYS A 749 8.27 -6.15 42.83
CA LYS A 749 9.41 -5.47 42.21
C LYS A 749 10.63 -5.57 43.13
N ALA A 750 11.78 -5.85 42.55
CA ALA A 750 13.07 -5.82 43.24
C ALA A 750 13.90 -4.64 42.72
N THR A 751 14.42 -3.83 43.63
CA THR A 751 15.52 -2.90 43.33
C THR A 751 16.83 -3.64 43.55
N VAL A 752 17.64 -3.78 42.50
CA VAL A 752 18.89 -4.53 42.51
C VAL A 752 20.04 -3.61 42.11
N THR A 753 21.04 -3.53 42.95
CA THR A 753 22.31 -2.90 42.59
C THR A 753 23.28 -3.97 42.12
N PHE A 754 23.64 -3.87 40.84
CA PHE A 754 24.56 -4.81 40.18
C PHE A 754 26.02 -4.49 40.46
N ASP A 755 26.87 -5.52 40.36
CA ASP A 755 28.32 -5.36 40.58
C ASP A 755 28.96 -4.38 39.57
N THR A 756 28.28 -4.00 38.52
CA THR A 756 28.64 -2.94 37.54
C THR A 756 28.42 -1.52 38.07
N GLY A 757 27.81 -1.35 39.24
CA GLY A 757 27.47 -0.06 39.86
C GLY A 757 26.10 0.51 39.39
N GLU A 758 25.38 -0.16 38.56
CA GLU A 758 24.03 0.26 38.12
C GLU A 758 22.93 -0.29 39.06
N THR A 759 22.03 0.58 39.50
CA THR A 759 20.82 0.18 40.25
C THR A 759 19.63 0.16 39.33
N LYS A 760 18.92 -0.96 39.31
CA LYS A 760 17.70 -1.16 38.45
C LYS A 760 16.53 -1.64 39.28
N LYS A 761 15.36 -1.09 39.03
CA LYS A 761 14.06 -1.59 39.56
C LYS A 761 13.44 -2.57 38.60
N ILE A 762 13.32 -3.82 38.97
CA ILE A 762 12.99 -4.94 38.08
C ILE A 762 11.68 -5.59 38.56
N LEU A 763 10.73 -5.81 37.63
CA LEU A 763 9.46 -6.49 37.90
C LEU A 763 9.70 -8.01 37.89
N LEU A 764 9.49 -8.70 39.00
CA LEU A 764 9.86 -10.11 39.21
C LEU A 764 9.09 -11.07 38.29
N ARG A 765 7.91 -10.69 37.83
CA ARG A 765 7.14 -11.47 36.85
C ARG A 765 7.89 -11.75 35.54
N PHE A 766 8.74 -10.83 35.11
CA PHE A 766 9.48 -10.92 33.86
C PHE A 766 10.99 -11.10 34.04
N ALA A 767 11.49 -11.01 35.27
CA ALA A 767 12.89 -11.10 35.58
C ALA A 767 13.27 -12.56 35.88
N GLN A 768 14.21 -13.09 35.11
CA GLN A 768 14.90 -14.34 35.43
C GLN A 768 16.05 -14.01 36.40
N LEU A 769 15.72 -13.76 37.69
CA LEU A 769 16.68 -13.60 38.75
C LEU A 769 16.93 -14.96 39.38
N GLU A 770 18.20 -15.38 39.45
CA GLU A 770 18.64 -16.60 40.15
C GLU A 770 19.34 -16.19 41.42
N VAL A 771 18.98 -16.82 42.55
CA VAL A 771 19.67 -16.61 43.86
C VAL A 771 21.01 -17.32 43.81
N LEU A 772 22.07 -16.59 44.17
CA LEU A 772 23.44 -17.13 44.24
C LEU A 772 23.72 -17.83 45.55
#